data_0ef1b23d418b85ef4e1fb282dab4dd4f
#
_entry.id   0ef1b23d418b85ef4e1fb282dab4dd4f
#
_cell.length_a   1.000
_cell.length_b   1.000
_cell.length_c   1.000
_cell.angle_alpha   90.00
_cell.angle_beta   90.00
_cell.angle_gamma   90.00
#
_symmetry.space_group_name_H-M   'P 1'
#
loop_
_entity.id
_entity.type
_entity.pdbx_description
1 polymer ?
#
loop_
_entity_poly.entity_id
_entity_poly.type
_entity_poly.pdbx_seq_one_letter_code
_entity_poly.pdbx_strand_id
1 'polypeptide(L)'
;MTATFVEVDHVDRIFDLPNGGKYIALKNIDLKIREGEFVSLVGHSGCGKSTLLNIIAGLDRASVGGVTLEGREIKDPSPDRMVVFQNYSLLPWLTVRENIALAVDEVYKNHPKGKRRGIIEEHIDMVGLRLAANKRPSELSGGMKQRVAIARALATRPKLLLLDEPFGALDALTRGSLQEQLMKICNEHNVTCVMVTHDVDEALLLSDRIVMLTNGPEAHIGQILEVPIPRPRQRLEVVNHPSYYNLRNEIIYFLNQQKLAKKRKAQQTPAPAATSHNGLEKVNLEIGFMPLTDAAPLIVAKEKGFFAKYGLENITLSRATNWQEIAKEVATGSLDAAQMLAGMPLALTLGAGGKMPIPVVNALNLSRNANAITLSKRLYSQGVRIPADLKAVINASPDQILTLGVVHPTSMQNFILRYWLASGGIDPDRDVNLTVIPPTQMVSELKAGNIDGYCAGEPWNYFAVHEGLGFVAATALEIWSGQPKKVLGVREDWAQKHPETYLALVKALLEACQYCDELRNREEILELICRPEYLDINPVYVRPGFIDPYDRGNGTEPQELTAYNQFYLNKTNYPNRTELLWMVTQLARWGLTPFPKNWVEVIERVCRTDVFGAAARDLGLLDIGWDNPIHLFDGKVFNPSEPIEYLNSLEIKRQIRIEEVFI
;
A
#
# COMPACT_ATOMS: atom_id res chain seq x y z
N MET A 1 -21.93 -37.27 -16.94
CA MET A 1 -20.72 -37.03 -16.13
C MET A 1 -19.69 -36.45 -17.06
N THR A 2 -19.34 -35.17 -16.90
CA THR A 2 -18.27 -34.54 -17.68
C THR A 2 -16.94 -35.20 -17.30
N ALA A 3 -16.19 -35.68 -18.29
CA ALA A 3 -14.93 -36.38 -18.07
C ALA A 3 -13.93 -35.45 -17.36
N THR A 4 -13.23 -35.98 -16.36
CA THR A 4 -12.15 -35.26 -15.65
C THR A 4 -10.98 -35.05 -16.62
N PHE A 5 -10.55 -33.81 -16.78
CA PHE A 5 -9.47 -33.43 -17.70
C PHE A 5 -8.10 -33.45 -17.00
N VAL A 6 -7.98 -32.80 -15.82
CA VAL A 6 -6.83 -32.91 -14.93
C VAL A 6 -7.30 -33.50 -13.61
N GLU A 7 -6.61 -34.52 -13.13
CA GLU A 7 -6.88 -35.12 -11.82
C GLU A 7 -5.60 -35.09 -10.97
N VAL A 8 -5.69 -34.42 -9.85
CA VAL A 8 -4.69 -34.44 -8.78
C VAL A 8 -5.22 -35.40 -7.72
N ASP A 9 -4.60 -36.57 -7.55
CA ASP A 9 -5.09 -37.65 -6.72
C ASP A 9 -4.21 -37.85 -5.48
N HIS A 10 -4.72 -37.43 -4.31
CA HIS A 10 -4.12 -37.62 -2.97
C HIS A 10 -2.64 -37.19 -2.91
N VAL A 11 -2.30 -36.04 -3.49
CA VAL A 11 -0.92 -35.59 -3.64
C VAL A 11 -0.38 -35.04 -2.32
N ASP A 12 0.73 -35.67 -1.84
CA ASP A 12 1.63 -35.08 -0.83
C ASP A 12 2.91 -34.60 -1.48
N ARG A 13 3.48 -33.50 -0.94
CA ARG A 13 4.81 -33.06 -1.28
C ARG A 13 5.66 -32.83 -0.04
N ILE A 14 6.72 -33.62 0.09
CA ILE A 14 7.62 -33.66 1.24
C ILE A 14 9.03 -33.28 0.78
N PHE A 15 9.66 -32.34 1.46
CA PHE A 15 11.04 -31.93 1.25
C PHE A 15 11.91 -32.42 2.41
N ASP A 16 13.07 -32.97 2.10
CA ASP A 16 14.07 -33.28 3.11
C ASP A 16 14.83 -32.01 3.49
N LEU A 17 15.00 -31.78 4.80
CA LEU A 17 15.70 -30.62 5.33
C LEU A 17 17.19 -30.95 5.56
N PRO A 18 18.12 -29.97 5.46
CA PRO A 18 19.56 -30.21 5.68
C PRO A 18 19.92 -30.78 7.06
N ASN A 19 19.05 -30.59 8.05
CA ASN A 19 19.20 -31.10 9.42
C ASN A 19 18.64 -32.53 9.62
N GLY A 20 18.29 -33.25 8.55
CA GLY A 20 17.68 -34.59 8.60
C GLY A 20 16.20 -34.63 8.88
N GLY A 21 15.54 -33.47 9.07
CA GLY A 21 14.08 -33.36 9.23
C GLY A 21 13.33 -33.41 7.91
N LYS A 22 12.01 -33.54 7.97
CA LYS A 22 11.12 -33.49 6.79
C LYS A 22 10.16 -32.31 6.90
N TYR A 23 9.98 -31.58 5.80
CA TYR A 23 9.00 -30.51 5.66
C TYR A 23 7.89 -30.94 4.70
N ILE A 24 6.68 -31.10 5.21
CA ILE A 24 5.50 -31.46 4.41
C ILE A 24 4.88 -30.16 3.91
N ALA A 25 5.09 -29.86 2.62
CA ALA A 25 4.57 -28.65 2.00
C ALA A 25 3.08 -28.78 1.67
N LEU A 26 2.71 -29.90 1.04
CA LEU A 26 1.34 -30.24 0.65
C LEU A 26 0.94 -31.58 1.25
N LYS A 27 -0.31 -31.71 1.66
CA LYS A 27 -0.86 -32.91 2.28
C LYS A 27 -2.25 -33.22 1.72
N ASN A 28 -2.39 -34.40 1.15
CA ASN A 28 -3.65 -34.97 0.68
C ASN A 28 -4.44 -34.02 -0.22
N ILE A 29 -3.78 -33.51 -1.28
CA ILE A 29 -4.43 -32.66 -2.26
C ILE A 29 -5.23 -33.51 -3.24
N ASP A 30 -6.54 -33.32 -3.27
CA ASP A 30 -7.47 -33.95 -4.21
C ASP A 30 -8.21 -32.86 -5.00
N LEU A 31 -8.00 -32.80 -6.32
CA LEU A 31 -8.59 -31.78 -7.19
C LEU A 31 -8.85 -32.33 -8.59
N LYS A 32 -10.09 -32.18 -9.07
CA LYS A 32 -10.50 -32.52 -10.43
C LYS A 32 -10.83 -31.26 -11.20
N ILE A 33 -10.26 -31.08 -12.39
CA ILE A 33 -10.45 -29.93 -13.27
C ILE A 33 -11.08 -30.43 -14.58
N ARG A 34 -12.05 -29.71 -15.07
CA ARG A 34 -12.77 -30.01 -16.34
C ARG A 34 -12.04 -29.38 -17.51
N GLU A 35 -12.24 -29.88 -18.69
CA GLU A 35 -11.73 -29.27 -19.92
C GLU A 35 -12.33 -27.87 -20.13
N GLY A 36 -11.52 -26.90 -20.52
CA GLY A 36 -11.92 -25.50 -20.72
C GLY A 36 -12.22 -24.73 -19.42
N GLU A 37 -12.03 -25.33 -18.26
CA GLU A 37 -12.25 -24.69 -16.97
C GLU A 37 -11.08 -23.78 -16.59
N PHE A 38 -11.38 -22.63 -16.00
CA PHE A 38 -10.40 -21.73 -15.41
C PHE A 38 -10.46 -21.86 -13.88
N VAL A 39 -9.40 -22.37 -13.25
CA VAL A 39 -9.29 -22.58 -11.80
C VAL A 39 -8.23 -21.67 -11.22
N SER A 40 -8.55 -20.89 -10.19
CA SER A 40 -7.55 -20.15 -9.41
C SER A 40 -7.21 -20.84 -8.10
N LEU A 41 -5.90 -20.93 -7.80
CA LEU A 41 -5.37 -21.34 -6.52
C LEU A 41 -5.09 -20.12 -5.65
N VAL A 42 -5.79 -19.97 -4.54
CA VAL A 42 -5.70 -18.82 -3.63
C VAL A 42 -5.25 -19.29 -2.24
N GLY A 43 -4.42 -18.50 -1.56
CA GLY A 43 -3.90 -18.79 -0.23
C GLY A 43 -2.73 -17.89 0.11
N HIS A 44 -2.31 -17.92 1.37
CA HIS A 44 -1.19 -17.09 1.83
C HIS A 44 0.15 -17.46 1.17
N SER A 45 1.09 -16.50 1.19
CA SER A 45 2.46 -16.77 0.73
C SER A 45 3.07 -17.94 1.51
N GLY A 46 3.73 -18.87 0.77
CA GLY A 46 4.35 -20.06 1.34
C GLY A 46 3.39 -21.22 1.65
N CYS A 47 2.11 -21.18 1.27
CA CYS A 47 1.17 -22.30 1.47
C CYS A 47 1.25 -23.40 0.38
N GLY A 48 2.23 -23.37 -0.52
CA GLY A 48 2.45 -24.44 -1.49
C GLY A 48 1.73 -24.29 -2.84
N LYS A 49 1.12 -23.14 -3.18
CA LYS A 49 0.42 -22.92 -4.48
C LYS A 49 1.32 -23.17 -5.68
N SER A 50 2.49 -22.52 -5.73
CA SER A 50 3.47 -22.72 -6.82
C SER A 50 4.05 -24.12 -6.81
N THR A 51 4.18 -24.77 -5.65
CA THR A 51 4.57 -26.18 -5.56
C THR A 51 3.54 -27.09 -6.23
N LEU A 52 2.25 -26.88 -5.95
CA LEU A 52 1.17 -27.62 -6.60
C LEU A 52 1.14 -27.36 -8.10
N LEU A 53 1.27 -26.09 -8.51
CA LEU A 53 1.35 -25.72 -9.92
C LEU A 53 2.50 -26.43 -10.65
N ASN A 54 3.69 -26.49 -10.03
CA ASN A 54 4.87 -27.17 -10.58
C ASN A 54 4.67 -28.69 -10.70
N ILE A 55 3.96 -29.31 -9.74
CA ILE A 55 3.63 -30.75 -9.83
C ILE A 55 2.67 -30.98 -11.01
N ILE A 56 1.64 -30.15 -11.20
CA ILE A 56 0.71 -30.22 -12.34
C ILE A 56 1.46 -29.97 -13.68
N ALA A 57 2.48 -29.13 -13.67
CA ALA A 57 3.33 -28.89 -14.85
C ALA A 57 4.25 -30.06 -15.20
N GLY A 58 4.53 -30.97 -14.25
CA GLY A 58 5.57 -32.00 -14.35
C GLY A 58 6.97 -31.45 -14.11
N LEU A 59 7.11 -30.25 -13.54
CA LEU A 59 8.39 -29.62 -13.18
C LEU A 59 8.87 -30.09 -11.78
N ASP A 60 7.96 -30.58 -10.95
CA ASP A 60 8.24 -31.20 -9.66
C ASP A 60 7.40 -32.47 -9.54
N ARG A 61 7.80 -33.39 -8.64
CA ARG A 61 7.14 -34.68 -8.44
C ARG A 61 6.42 -34.75 -7.12
N ALA A 62 5.23 -35.35 -7.11
CA ALA A 62 4.57 -35.71 -5.87
C ALA A 62 5.40 -36.73 -5.08
N SER A 63 5.40 -36.60 -3.75
CA SER A 63 6.02 -37.61 -2.86
C SER A 63 5.10 -38.79 -2.62
N VAL A 64 3.77 -38.54 -2.65
CA VAL A 64 2.69 -39.53 -2.57
C VAL A 64 1.59 -39.10 -3.52
N GLY A 65 0.82 -40.04 -4.07
CA GLY A 65 -0.21 -39.73 -5.06
C GLY A 65 0.35 -39.39 -6.43
N GLY A 66 -0.47 -38.79 -7.27
CA GLY A 66 -0.05 -38.41 -8.63
C GLY A 66 -0.98 -37.44 -9.31
N VAL A 67 -0.57 -36.97 -10.47
CA VAL A 67 -1.39 -36.09 -11.33
C VAL A 67 -1.55 -36.72 -12.70
N THR A 68 -2.77 -36.70 -13.22
CA THR A 68 -3.07 -37.17 -14.58
C THR A 68 -3.64 -36.06 -15.44
N LEU A 69 -3.33 -36.08 -16.74
CA LEU A 69 -3.96 -35.26 -17.78
C LEU A 69 -4.62 -36.22 -18.78
N GLU A 70 -5.92 -36.09 -18.98
CA GLU A 70 -6.71 -37.00 -19.84
C GLU A 70 -6.46 -38.50 -19.49
N GLY A 71 -6.35 -38.81 -18.20
CA GLY A 71 -6.07 -40.14 -17.69
C GLY A 71 -4.63 -40.63 -17.85
N ARG A 72 -3.70 -39.80 -18.36
CA ARG A 72 -2.28 -40.15 -18.47
C ARG A 72 -1.48 -39.48 -17.36
N GLU A 73 -0.68 -40.26 -16.65
CA GLU A 73 0.15 -39.75 -15.55
C GLU A 73 1.18 -38.74 -16.04
N ILE A 74 1.30 -37.63 -15.31
CA ILE A 74 2.28 -36.56 -15.53
C ILE A 74 3.55 -36.90 -14.75
N LYS A 75 4.66 -37.18 -15.50
CA LYS A 75 5.97 -37.47 -14.90
C LYS A 75 7.02 -36.40 -15.18
N ASP A 76 6.95 -35.83 -16.38
CA ASP A 76 7.95 -34.88 -16.90
C ASP A 76 7.25 -33.72 -17.62
N PRO A 77 7.91 -32.56 -17.81
CA PRO A 77 7.37 -31.44 -18.57
C PRO A 77 7.06 -31.82 -20.02
N SER A 78 6.00 -31.25 -20.58
CA SER A 78 5.57 -31.53 -21.94
C SER A 78 4.94 -30.27 -22.57
N PRO A 79 5.03 -30.08 -23.90
CA PRO A 79 4.45 -28.95 -24.62
C PRO A 79 2.93 -28.82 -24.50
N ASP A 80 2.23 -29.87 -24.09
CA ASP A 80 0.79 -29.83 -23.83
C ASP A 80 0.41 -29.11 -22.53
N ARG A 81 1.42 -28.78 -21.68
CA ARG A 81 1.31 -28.05 -20.41
C ARG A 81 2.34 -26.92 -20.35
N MET A 82 1.89 -25.71 -20.59
CA MET A 82 2.81 -24.54 -20.60
C MET A 82 2.68 -23.70 -19.33
N VAL A 83 3.83 -23.27 -18.81
CA VAL A 83 3.89 -22.43 -17.59
C VAL A 83 4.31 -21.01 -17.97
N VAL A 84 3.55 -20.04 -17.44
CA VAL A 84 3.92 -18.62 -17.42
C VAL A 84 4.35 -18.28 -16.00
N PHE A 85 5.64 -18.04 -15.80
CA PHE A 85 6.24 -17.74 -14.51
C PHE A 85 6.10 -16.26 -14.13
N GLN A 86 6.13 -15.98 -12.84
CA GLN A 86 6.07 -14.64 -12.27
C GLN A 86 7.19 -13.70 -12.80
N ASN A 87 8.38 -14.21 -13.03
CA ASN A 87 9.55 -13.48 -13.52
C ASN A 87 9.66 -13.44 -15.05
N TYR A 88 8.57 -13.75 -15.78
CA TYR A 88 8.46 -13.81 -17.24
C TYR A 88 9.34 -14.86 -17.94
N SER A 89 10.47 -15.25 -17.40
CA SER A 89 11.45 -16.21 -17.92
C SER A 89 11.79 -15.98 -19.41
N LEU A 90 11.91 -14.71 -19.80
CA LEU A 90 12.35 -14.34 -21.15
C LEU A 90 13.88 -14.40 -21.25
N LEU A 91 14.39 -14.89 -22.38
CA LEU A 91 15.81 -14.87 -22.64
C LEU A 91 16.24 -13.44 -23.03
N PRO A 92 17.12 -12.79 -22.22
CA PRO A 92 17.36 -11.35 -22.34
C PRO A 92 18.13 -10.96 -23.62
N TRP A 93 18.80 -11.90 -24.25
CA TRP A 93 19.53 -11.69 -25.51
C TRP A 93 18.68 -11.91 -26.76
N LEU A 94 17.47 -12.45 -26.63
CA LEU A 94 16.52 -12.68 -27.73
C LEU A 94 15.49 -11.53 -27.82
N THR A 95 15.07 -11.21 -29.02
CA THR A 95 13.96 -10.30 -29.31
C THR A 95 12.63 -10.92 -28.90
N VAL A 96 11.52 -10.13 -28.93
CA VAL A 96 10.15 -10.63 -28.75
C VAL A 96 9.87 -11.79 -29.70
N ARG A 97 10.14 -11.61 -31.01
CA ARG A 97 9.95 -12.63 -32.03
C ARG A 97 10.74 -13.90 -31.73
N GLU A 98 11.99 -13.77 -31.39
CA GLU A 98 12.87 -14.91 -31.11
C GLU A 98 12.50 -15.63 -29.81
N ASN A 99 12.03 -14.93 -28.78
CA ASN A 99 11.52 -15.55 -27.56
C ASN A 99 10.26 -16.41 -27.84
N ILE A 100 9.37 -15.99 -28.75
CA ILE A 100 8.21 -16.77 -29.15
C ILE A 100 8.65 -17.90 -30.09
N ALA A 101 9.56 -17.63 -31.02
CA ALA A 101 10.11 -18.61 -31.95
C ALA A 101 10.74 -19.81 -31.25
N LEU A 102 11.39 -19.60 -30.09
CA LEU A 102 11.99 -20.66 -29.31
C LEU A 102 11.01 -21.82 -29.02
N ALA A 103 9.79 -21.49 -28.60
CA ALA A 103 8.76 -22.48 -28.29
C ALA A 103 8.14 -23.07 -29.56
N VAL A 104 7.87 -22.24 -30.58
CA VAL A 104 7.31 -22.67 -31.85
C VAL A 104 8.25 -23.59 -32.61
N ASP A 105 9.54 -23.26 -32.66
CA ASP A 105 10.53 -24.05 -33.36
C ASP A 105 10.76 -25.41 -32.70
N GLU A 106 10.64 -25.50 -31.38
CA GLU A 106 10.74 -26.76 -30.65
C GLU A 106 9.53 -27.67 -30.90
N VAL A 107 8.32 -27.13 -30.78
CA VAL A 107 7.07 -27.91 -30.89
C VAL A 107 6.75 -28.28 -32.35
N TYR A 108 7.01 -27.38 -33.27
CA TYR A 108 6.64 -27.54 -34.71
C TYR A 108 7.85 -27.82 -35.58
N LYS A 109 8.83 -28.56 -35.11
CA LYS A 109 10.08 -28.94 -35.84
C LYS A 109 9.80 -29.45 -37.27
N ASN A 110 8.75 -30.24 -37.43
CA ASN A 110 8.38 -30.86 -38.68
C ASN A 110 7.57 -29.96 -39.62
N HIS A 111 7.23 -28.73 -39.23
CA HIS A 111 6.52 -27.79 -40.08
C HIS A 111 7.50 -26.97 -40.94
N PRO A 112 7.10 -26.62 -42.19
CA PRO A 112 7.90 -25.71 -43.03
C PRO A 112 8.16 -24.38 -42.29
N LYS A 113 9.36 -23.78 -42.53
CA LYS A 113 9.77 -22.50 -41.90
C LYS A 113 8.71 -21.39 -42.10
N GLY A 114 8.06 -21.31 -43.26
CA GLY A 114 7.01 -20.32 -43.53
C GLY A 114 5.82 -20.47 -42.59
N LYS A 115 5.37 -21.72 -42.31
CA LYS A 115 4.26 -21.98 -41.41
C LYS A 115 4.61 -21.64 -39.95
N ARG A 116 5.80 -21.99 -39.50
CA ARG A 116 6.29 -21.61 -38.16
C ARG A 116 6.37 -20.10 -37.97
N ARG A 117 6.87 -19.39 -39.00
CA ARG A 117 6.88 -17.92 -39.00
C ARG A 117 5.46 -17.34 -38.93
N GLY A 118 4.50 -17.92 -39.64
CA GLY A 118 3.10 -17.52 -39.58
C GLY A 118 2.53 -17.62 -38.15
N ILE A 119 2.79 -18.72 -37.43
CA ILE A 119 2.38 -18.92 -36.05
C ILE A 119 3.01 -17.84 -35.13
N ILE A 120 4.29 -17.54 -35.31
CA ILE A 120 4.99 -16.54 -34.50
C ILE A 120 4.34 -15.14 -34.68
N GLU A 121 4.16 -14.71 -35.94
CA GLU A 121 3.57 -13.40 -36.23
C GLU A 121 2.12 -13.30 -35.72
N GLU A 122 1.32 -14.35 -35.89
CA GLU A 122 -0.05 -14.45 -35.37
C GLU A 122 -0.10 -14.18 -33.86
N HIS A 123 0.82 -14.78 -33.08
CA HIS A 123 0.84 -14.63 -31.64
C HIS A 123 1.44 -13.29 -31.17
N ILE A 124 2.35 -12.70 -31.96
CA ILE A 124 2.82 -11.32 -31.75
C ILE A 124 1.64 -10.33 -31.92
N ASP A 125 0.82 -10.53 -32.97
CA ASP A 125 -0.35 -9.71 -33.26
C ASP A 125 -1.43 -9.89 -32.19
N MET A 126 -1.70 -11.13 -31.81
CA MET A 126 -2.67 -11.50 -30.78
C MET A 126 -2.44 -10.72 -29.46
N VAL A 127 -1.19 -10.53 -29.06
CA VAL A 127 -0.84 -9.78 -27.86
C VAL A 127 -0.53 -8.29 -28.10
N GLY A 128 -0.75 -7.79 -29.32
CA GLY A 128 -0.57 -6.39 -29.69
C GLY A 128 0.88 -5.89 -29.64
N LEU A 129 1.86 -6.76 -29.94
CA LEU A 129 3.29 -6.43 -29.86
C LEU A 129 4.00 -6.30 -31.23
N ARG A 130 3.27 -6.10 -32.34
CA ARG A 130 3.82 -5.99 -33.69
C ARG A 130 4.93 -4.94 -33.79
N LEU A 131 4.74 -3.76 -33.21
CA LEU A 131 5.73 -2.67 -33.21
C LEU A 131 6.95 -2.95 -32.34
N ALA A 132 6.85 -3.90 -31.42
CA ALA A 132 7.92 -4.30 -30.51
C ALA A 132 8.56 -5.64 -30.88
N ALA A 133 8.16 -6.27 -31.98
CA ALA A 133 8.58 -7.62 -32.37
C ALA A 133 10.11 -7.84 -32.41
N ASN A 134 10.86 -6.80 -32.73
CA ASN A 134 12.32 -6.83 -32.82
C ASN A 134 13.02 -6.24 -31.58
N LYS A 135 12.30 -5.83 -30.55
CA LYS A 135 12.86 -5.33 -29.28
C LYS A 135 13.28 -6.48 -28.36
N ARG A 136 14.31 -6.24 -27.56
CA ARG A 136 14.76 -7.16 -26.50
C ARG A 136 14.02 -6.90 -25.18
N PRO A 137 14.01 -7.85 -24.24
CA PRO A 137 13.36 -7.69 -22.94
C PRO A 137 13.79 -6.44 -22.17
N SER A 138 15.02 -5.98 -22.27
CA SER A 138 15.51 -4.73 -21.65
C SER A 138 14.80 -3.47 -22.15
N GLU A 139 14.23 -3.50 -23.35
CA GLU A 139 13.54 -2.38 -24.01
C GLU A 139 12.01 -2.43 -23.83
N LEU A 140 11.50 -3.39 -23.04
CA LEU A 140 10.08 -3.64 -22.85
C LEU A 140 9.64 -3.24 -21.45
N SER A 141 8.44 -2.69 -21.33
CA SER A 141 7.75 -2.54 -20.04
C SER A 141 7.40 -3.89 -19.41
N GLY A 142 7.11 -3.93 -18.11
CA GLY A 142 6.69 -5.14 -17.41
C GLY A 142 5.49 -5.82 -18.08
N GLY A 143 4.46 -5.05 -18.45
CA GLY A 143 3.29 -5.57 -19.17
C GLY A 143 3.59 -6.10 -20.57
N MET A 144 4.54 -5.52 -21.29
CA MET A 144 4.99 -6.06 -22.58
C MET A 144 5.73 -7.38 -22.41
N LYS A 145 6.61 -7.50 -21.40
CA LYS A 145 7.31 -8.76 -21.08
C LYS A 145 6.31 -9.87 -20.76
N GLN A 146 5.28 -9.56 -19.98
CA GLN A 146 4.22 -10.52 -19.64
C GLN A 146 3.45 -10.98 -20.89
N ARG A 147 3.10 -10.07 -21.79
CA ARG A 147 2.46 -10.41 -23.05
C ARG A 147 3.33 -11.32 -23.92
N VAL A 148 4.64 -11.11 -23.95
CA VAL A 148 5.57 -12.01 -24.65
C VAL A 148 5.57 -13.41 -24.02
N ALA A 149 5.60 -13.51 -22.70
CA ALA A 149 5.57 -14.80 -21.99
C ALA A 149 4.27 -15.57 -22.27
N ILE A 150 3.12 -14.88 -22.25
CA ILE A 150 1.81 -15.46 -22.58
C ILE A 150 1.78 -15.88 -24.06
N ALA A 151 2.20 -15.02 -25.00
CA ALA A 151 2.26 -15.36 -26.42
C ALA A 151 3.15 -16.58 -26.70
N ARG A 152 4.30 -16.65 -26.05
CA ARG A 152 5.21 -17.81 -26.15
C ARG A 152 4.54 -19.11 -25.68
N ALA A 153 3.81 -19.04 -24.57
CA ALA A 153 3.10 -20.20 -24.05
C ALA A 153 1.94 -20.63 -24.98
N LEU A 154 1.13 -19.68 -25.41
CA LEU A 154 -0.04 -19.97 -26.27
C LEU A 154 0.35 -20.42 -27.69
N ALA A 155 1.49 -19.98 -28.22
CA ALA A 155 1.98 -20.34 -29.54
C ALA A 155 2.25 -21.85 -29.71
N THR A 156 2.39 -22.58 -28.60
CA THR A 156 2.50 -24.05 -28.60
C THR A 156 1.15 -24.75 -28.67
N ARG A 157 0.03 -24.01 -28.54
CA ARG A 157 -1.34 -24.54 -28.42
C ARG A 157 -1.47 -25.58 -27.30
N PRO A 158 -1.15 -25.20 -26.06
CA PRO A 158 -1.16 -26.15 -24.94
C PRO A 158 -2.60 -26.56 -24.61
N LYS A 159 -2.76 -27.78 -24.13
CA LYS A 159 -4.01 -28.25 -23.56
C LYS A 159 -4.30 -27.64 -22.18
N LEU A 160 -3.24 -27.35 -21.42
CA LEU A 160 -3.28 -26.79 -20.07
C LEU A 160 -2.32 -25.61 -19.95
N LEU A 161 -2.84 -24.44 -19.60
CA LEU A 161 -2.07 -23.23 -19.31
C LEU A 161 -1.96 -23.02 -17.81
N LEU A 162 -0.74 -22.93 -17.31
CA LEU A 162 -0.41 -22.77 -15.90
C LEU A 162 0.18 -21.38 -15.70
N LEU A 163 -0.39 -20.61 -14.78
CA LEU A 163 -0.05 -19.19 -14.59
C LEU A 163 0.36 -18.97 -13.11
N ASP A 164 1.61 -18.60 -12.86
CA ASP A 164 2.10 -18.30 -11.50
C ASP A 164 2.21 -16.79 -11.30
N GLU A 165 1.23 -16.21 -10.58
CA GLU A 165 1.07 -14.77 -10.30
C GLU A 165 1.28 -13.86 -11.54
N PRO A 166 0.55 -14.13 -12.66
CA PRO A 166 0.89 -13.55 -13.96
C PRO A 166 0.70 -12.03 -14.03
N PHE A 167 0.02 -11.40 -13.10
CA PHE A 167 -0.31 -9.97 -13.14
C PHE A 167 0.26 -9.18 -11.96
N GLY A 168 1.00 -9.83 -11.05
CA GLY A 168 1.46 -9.22 -9.78
C GLY A 168 2.34 -7.98 -9.94
N ALA A 169 3.16 -7.94 -10.99
CA ALA A 169 4.13 -6.86 -11.25
C ALA A 169 3.61 -5.75 -12.18
N LEU A 170 2.30 -5.74 -12.51
CA LEU A 170 1.72 -4.81 -13.48
C LEU A 170 0.96 -3.65 -12.80
N ASP A 171 1.02 -2.47 -13.42
CA ASP A 171 0.13 -1.36 -13.07
C ASP A 171 -1.35 -1.70 -13.35
N ALA A 172 -2.26 -0.97 -12.72
CA ALA A 172 -3.70 -1.31 -12.73
C ALA A 172 -4.34 -1.29 -14.14
N LEU A 173 -3.93 -0.36 -15.01
CA LEU A 173 -4.50 -0.24 -16.36
C LEU A 173 -4.00 -1.34 -17.28
N THR A 174 -2.68 -1.59 -17.27
CA THR A 174 -2.05 -2.67 -18.04
C THR A 174 -2.57 -4.04 -17.58
N ARG A 175 -2.77 -4.24 -16.27
CA ARG A 175 -3.33 -5.45 -15.69
C ARG A 175 -4.74 -5.73 -16.20
N GLY A 176 -5.65 -4.73 -16.16
CA GLY A 176 -7.01 -4.88 -16.61
C GLY A 176 -7.11 -5.31 -18.08
N SER A 177 -6.40 -4.61 -18.95
CA SER A 177 -6.37 -4.92 -20.40
C SER A 177 -5.81 -6.33 -20.68
N LEU A 178 -4.78 -6.75 -19.94
CA LEU A 178 -4.18 -8.07 -20.14
C LEU A 178 -5.08 -9.22 -19.61
N GLN A 179 -5.81 -9.00 -18.51
CA GLN A 179 -6.79 -9.95 -17.99
C GLN A 179 -7.94 -10.18 -18.99
N GLU A 180 -8.49 -9.11 -19.56
CA GLU A 180 -9.52 -9.19 -20.61
C GLU A 180 -9.02 -9.94 -21.84
N GLN A 181 -7.80 -9.65 -22.28
CA GLN A 181 -7.18 -10.31 -23.41
C GLN A 181 -6.96 -11.81 -23.15
N LEU A 182 -6.47 -12.17 -21.95
CA LEU A 182 -6.29 -13.58 -21.57
C LEU A 182 -7.63 -14.32 -21.53
N MET A 183 -8.68 -13.73 -20.92
CA MET A 183 -10.02 -14.33 -20.91
C MET A 183 -10.55 -14.57 -22.32
N LYS A 184 -10.41 -13.59 -23.19
CA LYS A 184 -10.85 -13.71 -24.59
C LYS A 184 -10.17 -14.90 -25.26
N ILE A 185 -8.85 -15.00 -25.16
CA ILE A 185 -8.06 -16.08 -25.77
C ILE A 185 -8.45 -17.44 -25.19
N CYS A 186 -8.58 -17.56 -23.86
CA CYS A 186 -8.97 -18.82 -23.23
C CYS A 186 -10.38 -19.27 -23.64
N ASN A 187 -11.33 -18.33 -23.78
CA ASN A 187 -12.68 -18.63 -24.22
C ASN A 187 -12.73 -19.03 -25.72
N GLU A 188 -12.02 -18.31 -26.60
CA GLU A 188 -12.00 -18.57 -28.03
C GLU A 188 -11.37 -19.93 -28.41
N HIS A 189 -10.37 -20.34 -27.63
CA HIS A 189 -9.60 -21.58 -27.88
C HIS A 189 -9.90 -22.70 -26.89
N ASN A 190 -10.88 -22.53 -26.00
CA ASN A 190 -11.27 -23.50 -24.96
C ASN A 190 -10.08 -24.04 -24.15
N VAL A 191 -9.14 -23.15 -23.76
CA VAL A 191 -7.93 -23.52 -23.04
C VAL A 191 -8.25 -23.74 -21.55
N THR A 192 -7.88 -24.90 -21.02
CA THR A 192 -7.96 -25.14 -19.57
C THR A 192 -6.85 -24.35 -18.86
N CYS A 193 -7.21 -23.65 -17.77
CA CYS A 193 -6.25 -22.79 -17.06
C CYS A 193 -6.21 -23.10 -15.57
N VAL A 194 -5.00 -23.13 -14.98
CA VAL A 194 -4.78 -23.10 -13.55
C VAL A 194 -3.91 -21.89 -13.23
N MET A 195 -4.42 -20.99 -12.38
CA MET A 195 -3.73 -19.75 -12.03
C MET A 195 -3.46 -19.68 -10.54
N VAL A 196 -2.26 -19.33 -10.15
CA VAL A 196 -1.93 -18.90 -8.80
C VAL A 196 -2.09 -17.40 -8.71
N THR A 197 -2.85 -16.93 -7.74
CA THR A 197 -2.96 -15.49 -7.44
C THR A 197 -3.18 -15.24 -5.96
N HIS A 198 -2.79 -14.06 -5.49
CA HIS A 198 -3.12 -13.54 -4.17
C HIS A 198 -4.19 -12.42 -4.23
N ASP A 199 -4.61 -12.03 -5.43
CA ASP A 199 -5.63 -11.02 -5.66
C ASP A 199 -7.01 -11.67 -5.80
N VAL A 200 -7.90 -11.39 -4.84
CA VAL A 200 -9.25 -11.97 -4.77
C VAL A 200 -10.13 -11.51 -5.92
N ASP A 201 -10.00 -10.24 -6.31
CA ASP A 201 -10.82 -9.65 -7.35
C ASP A 201 -10.42 -10.20 -8.74
N GLU A 202 -9.13 -10.52 -8.91
CA GLU A 202 -8.61 -11.23 -10.09
C GLU A 202 -9.15 -12.67 -10.18
N ALA A 203 -9.13 -13.40 -9.07
CA ALA A 203 -9.67 -14.75 -9.02
C ALA A 203 -11.16 -14.78 -9.37
N LEU A 204 -11.96 -13.84 -8.86
CA LEU A 204 -13.39 -13.73 -9.16
C LEU A 204 -13.67 -13.32 -10.61
N LEU A 205 -12.81 -12.49 -11.20
CA LEU A 205 -12.95 -12.06 -12.60
C LEU A 205 -12.70 -13.21 -13.59
N LEU A 206 -11.66 -14.00 -13.34
CA LEU A 206 -11.13 -14.94 -14.32
C LEU A 206 -11.66 -16.38 -14.15
N SER A 207 -11.94 -16.82 -12.91
CA SER A 207 -12.10 -18.24 -12.62
C SER A 207 -13.54 -18.73 -12.57
N ASP A 208 -13.75 -19.97 -12.98
CA ASP A 208 -15.02 -20.70 -12.74
C ASP A 208 -15.08 -21.28 -11.35
N ARG A 209 -13.90 -21.70 -10.83
CA ARG A 209 -13.74 -22.16 -9.45
C ARG A 209 -12.47 -21.57 -8.83
N ILE A 210 -12.57 -21.33 -7.53
CA ILE A 210 -11.46 -20.84 -6.71
C ILE A 210 -11.17 -21.91 -5.65
N VAL A 211 -9.95 -22.45 -5.69
CA VAL A 211 -9.46 -23.45 -4.75
C VAL A 211 -8.62 -22.73 -3.69
N MET A 212 -9.08 -22.77 -2.45
CA MET A 212 -8.45 -22.10 -1.33
C MET A 212 -7.61 -23.08 -0.51
N LEU A 213 -6.29 -22.83 -0.46
CA LEU A 213 -5.33 -23.65 0.28
C LEU A 213 -5.16 -23.14 1.72
N THR A 214 -5.06 -24.08 2.65
CA THR A 214 -4.72 -23.79 4.05
C THR A 214 -3.26 -23.39 4.18
N ASN A 215 -2.84 -22.91 5.36
CA ASN A 215 -1.42 -22.59 5.58
C ASN A 215 -0.57 -23.85 5.69
N GLY A 216 0.69 -23.77 5.23
CA GLY A 216 1.71 -24.75 5.55
C GLY A 216 2.23 -24.65 7.01
N PRO A 217 2.94 -25.67 7.52
CA PRO A 217 3.15 -26.99 6.89
C PRO A 217 1.86 -27.81 6.78
N GLU A 218 1.89 -28.85 5.95
CA GLU A 218 0.74 -29.74 5.67
C GLU A 218 -0.45 -29.01 5.05
N ALA A 219 -0.17 -28.09 4.10
CA ALA A 219 -1.22 -27.38 3.41
C ALA A 219 -2.09 -28.33 2.59
N HIS A 220 -3.39 -28.15 2.68
CA HIS A 220 -4.41 -28.92 1.96
C HIS A 220 -5.49 -28.00 1.40
N ILE A 221 -6.39 -28.53 0.59
CA ILE A 221 -7.54 -27.77 0.11
C ILE A 221 -8.50 -27.57 1.27
N GLY A 222 -8.63 -26.33 1.71
CA GLY A 222 -9.55 -25.97 2.79
C GLY A 222 -10.98 -25.74 2.31
N GLN A 223 -11.13 -25.16 1.10
CA GLN A 223 -12.43 -24.90 0.50
C GLN A 223 -12.31 -24.75 -1.01
N ILE A 224 -13.34 -25.13 -1.75
CA ILE A 224 -13.50 -24.85 -3.18
C ILE A 224 -14.78 -24.03 -3.36
N LEU A 225 -14.63 -22.87 -4.01
CA LEU A 225 -15.72 -21.93 -4.25
C LEU A 225 -16.06 -21.90 -5.75
N GLU A 226 -17.31 -22.17 -6.11
CA GLU A 226 -17.80 -21.98 -7.49
C GLU A 226 -18.14 -20.49 -7.73
N VAL A 227 -17.79 -19.98 -8.89
CA VAL A 227 -18.08 -18.61 -9.29
C VAL A 227 -19.23 -18.62 -10.32
N PRO A 228 -20.49 -18.45 -9.89
CA PRO A 228 -21.68 -18.59 -10.74
C PRO A 228 -21.94 -17.33 -11.59
N ILE A 229 -20.87 -16.62 -11.96
CA ILE A 229 -20.95 -15.44 -12.84
C ILE A 229 -20.72 -15.90 -14.26
N PRO A 230 -21.66 -15.65 -15.21
CA PRO A 230 -21.54 -16.13 -16.58
C PRO A 230 -20.33 -15.55 -17.34
N ARG A 231 -19.82 -16.28 -18.32
CA ARG A 231 -18.84 -15.79 -19.30
C ARG A 231 -19.54 -15.33 -20.59
N PRO A 232 -18.99 -14.37 -21.36
CA PRO A 232 -17.77 -13.58 -21.08
C PRO A 232 -18.00 -12.56 -19.96
N ARG A 233 -16.98 -12.34 -19.12
CA ARG A 233 -17.05 -11.44 -17.98
C ARG A 233 -16.38 -10.11 -18.31
N GLN A 234 -17.07 -9.02 -18.00
CA GLN A 234 -16.49 -7.67 -17.98
C GLN A 234 -16.32 -7.22 -16.53
N ARG A 235 -15.24 -6.51 -16.23
CA ARG A 235 -14.90 -6.11 -14.86
C ARG A 235 -16.03 -5.38 -14.13
N LEU A 236 -16.69 -4.43 -14.80
CA LEU A 236 -17.82 -3.68 -14.23
C LEU A 236 -19.05 -4.56 -13.98
N GLU A 237 -19.32 -5.51 -14.89
CA GLU A 237 -20.43 -6.45 -14.72
C GLU A 237 -20.21 -7.42 -13.57
N VAL A 238 -18.97 -7.90 -13.41
CA VAL A 238 -18.58 -8.79 -12.28
C VAL A 238 -18.74 -8.07 -10.94
N VAL A 239 -18.23 -6.84 -10.82
CA VAL A 239 -18.32 -6.06 -9.58
C VAL A 239 -19.76 -5.71 -9.22
N ASN A 240 -20.62 -5.48 -10.20
CA ASN A 240 -22.04 -5.18 -10.02
C ASN A 240 -22.91 -6.44 -9.86
N HIS A 241 -22.36 -7.64 -10.03
CA HIS A 241 -23.12 -8.88 -9.92
C HIS A 241 -23.55 -9.13 -8.45
N PRO A 242 -24.81 -9.51 -8.18
CA PRO A 242 -25.31 -9.68 -6.79
C PRO A 242 -24.49 -10.64 -5.94
N SER A 243 -23.89 -11.67 -6.56
CA SER A 243 -23.06 -12.65 -5.83
C SER A 243 -21.62 -12.18 -5.57
N TYR A 244 -21.14 -11.10 -6.21
CA TYR A 244 -19.74 -10.70 -6.15
C TYR A 244 -19.25 -10.44 -4.74
N TYR A 245 -19.96 -9.60 -3.99
CA TYR A 245 -19.55 -9.24 -2.63
C TYR A 245 -19.61 -10.42 -1.66
N ASN A 246 -20.60 -11.32 -1.83
CA ASN A 246 -20.70 -12.52 -1.00
C ASN A 246 -19.52 -13.47 -1.24
N LEU A 247 -19.21 -13.75 -2.51
CA LEU A 247 -18.06 -14.59 -2.89
C LEU A 247 -16.73 -13.98 -2.43
N ARG A 248 -16.56 -12.68 -2.62
CA ARG A 248 -15.37 -11.93 -2.18
C ARG A 248 -15.19 -12.01 -0.68
N ASN A 249 -16.25 -11.81 0.08
CA ASN A 249 -16.23 -11.88 1.54
C ASN A 249 -15.91 -13.30 2.03
N GLU A 250 -16.43 -14.33 1.37
CA GLU A 250 -16.17 -15.75 1.70
C GLU A 250 -14.68 -16.09 1.54
N ILE A 251 -14.06 -15.66 0.44
CA ILE A 251 -12.60 -15.84 0.22
C ILE A 251 -11.80 -15.09 1.28
N ILE A 252 -12.12 -13.82 1.53
CA ILE A 252 -11.43 -13.00 2.53
C ILE A 252 -11.60 -13.60 3.94
N TYR A 253 -12.81 -14.08 4.28
CA TYR A 253 -13.08 -14.74 5.55
C TYR A 253 -12.21 -15.99 5.71
N PHE A 254 -12.17 -16.86 4.69
CA PHE A 254 -11.31 -18.03 4.71
C PHE A 254 -9.83 -17.68 4.93
N LEU A 255 -9.30 -16.74 4.15
CA LEU A 255 -7.91 -16.28 4.29
C LEU A 255 -7.62 -15.73 5.69
N ASN A 256 -8.53 -14.97 6.26
CA ASN A 256 -8.39 -14.45 7.62
C ASN A 256 -8.42 -15.58 8.68
N GLN A 257 -9.30 -16.57 8.53
CA GLN A 257 -9.32 -17.75 9.41
C GLN A 257 -8.00 -18.53 9.35
N GLN A 258 -7.43 -18.70 8.16
CA GLN A 258 -6.11 -19.33 8.00
C GLN A 258 -5.00 -18.51 8.68
N LYS A 259 -5.04 -17.19 8.57
CA LYS A 259 -4.10 -16.28 9.26
C LYS A 259 -4.18 -16.45 10.79
N LEU A 260 -5.40 -16.51 11.32
CA LEU A 260 -5.64 -16.73 12.76
C LEU A 260 -5.18 -18.13 13.20
N ALA A 261 -5.43 -19.18 12.41
CA ALA A 261 -4.99 -20.54 12.69
C ALA A 261 -3.45 -20.66 12.70
N LYS A 262 -2.75 -19.98 11.78
CA LYS A 262 -1.28 -19.91 11.77
C LYS A 262 -0.75 -19.23 13.04
N LYS A 263 -1.39 -18.12 13.48
CA LYS A 263 -1.06 -17.45 14.74
C LYS A 263 -1.30 -18.37 15.95
N ARG A 264 -2.40 -19.14 16.00
CA ARG A 264 -2.70 -20.10 17.08
C ARG A 264 -1.70 -21.26 17.10
N LYS A 265 -1.31 -21.82 15.95
CA LYS A 265 -0.27 -22.87 15.87
C LYS A 265 1.11 -22.37 16.29
N ALA A 266 1.48 -21.15 15.92
CA ALA A 266 2.71 -20.51 16.37
C ALA A 266 2.72 -20.26 17.90
N GLN A 267 1.55 -20.12 18.52
CA GLN A 267 1.38 -20.00 19.98
C GLN A 267 1.33 -21.35 20.71
N GLN A 268 1.10 -22.47 19.99
CA GLN A 268 1.02 -23.82 20.56
C GLN A 268 2.32 -24.64 20.47
N THR A 269 3.30 -24.18 19.69
CA THR A 269 4.66 -24.69 19.83
C THR A 269 5.21 -24.11 21.13
N PRO A 270 5.64 -24.92 22.12
CA PRO A 270 6.28 -24.36 23.29
C PRO A 270 7.53 -23.65 22.81
N ALA A 271 7.47 -22.32 22.72
CA ALA A 271 8.67 -21.53 22.77
C ALA A 271 9.38 -21.91 24.07
N PRO A 272 10.72 -22.05 24.09
CA PRO A 272 11.44 -22.11 25.35
C PRO A 272 10.92 -20.93 26.18
N ALA A 273 10.49 -21.21 27.41
CA ALA A 273 9.87 -20.24 28.30
C ALA A 273 10.59 -18.91 28.18
N ALA A 274 9.95 -17.96 27.50
CA ALA A 274 10.42 -16.59 27.50
C ALA A 274 10.32 -16.15 28.94
N THR A 275 11.45 -16.06 29.59
CA THR A 275 11.59 -15.30 30.82
C THR A 275 11.03 -13.92 30.51
N SER A 276 9.94 -13.56 31.17
CA SER A 276 9.31 -12.25 31.08
C SER A 276 10.38 -11.22 31.48
N HIS A 277 11.06 -10.63 30.49
CA HIS A 277 11.95 -9.53 30.72
C HIS A 277 11.08 -8.32 31.05
N ASN A 278 11.10 -7.90 32.31
CA ASN A 278 10.47 -6.68 32.85
C ASN A 278 8.94 -6.55 32.68
N GLY A 279 8.18 -7.64 32.56
CA GLY A 279 6.70 -7.56 32.55
C GLY A 279 6.06 -7.19 31.21
N LEU A 280 6.85 -7.05 30.12
CA LEU A 280 6.33 -6.74 28.79
C LEU A 280 5.84 -8.02 28.05
N GLU A 281 4.74 -7.92 27.32
CA GLU A 281 4.15 -9.03 26.55
C GLU A 281 4.94 -9.31 25.26
N LYS A 282 5.62 -8.29 24.72
CA LYS A 282 6.42 -8.37 23.48
C LYS A 282 7.58 -7.36 23.55
N VAL A 283 8.82 -7.86 23.40
CA VAL A 283 10.06 -7.03 23.48
C VAL A 283 10.69 -6.75 22.12
N ASN A 284 10.32 -7.55 21.10
CA ASN A 284 10.81 -7.42 19.72
C ASN A 284 9.70 -6.81 18.87
N LEU A 285 9.90 -5.61 18.34
CA LEU A 285 8.89 -4.89 17.53
C LEU A 285 9.40 -4.56 16.14
N GLU A 286 8.51 -4.69 15.16
CA GLU A 286 8.68 -4.20 13.80
C GLU A 286 7.91 -2.90 13.65
N ILE A 287 8.62 -1.77 13.45
CA ILE A 287 8.02 -0.43 13.38
C ILE A 287 8.28 0.20 12.02
N GLY A 288 7.21 0.53 11.29
CA GLY A 288 7.29 1.15 9.97
C GLY A 288 7.49 2.67 10.03
N PHE A 289 8.26 3.21 9.09
CA PHE A 289 8.42 4.65 8.93
C PHE A 289 8.62 5.08 7.47
N MET A 290 8.33 6.33 7.17
CA MET A 290 8.66 6.98 5.90
C MET A 290 9.93 7.81 6.03
N PRO A 291 10.79 7.87 4.99
CA PRO A 291 12.04 8.65 5.00
C PRO A 291 11.76 10.16 4.90
N LEU A 292 11.35 10.75 6.01
CA LEU A 292 11.01 12.16 6.19
C LEU A 292 11.64 12.67 7.49
N THR A 293 11.86 13.98 7.61
CA THR A 293 12.43 14.59 8.83
C THR A 293 11.65 14.24 10.10
N ASP A 294 10.35 14.01 9.97
CA ASP A 294 9.47 13.67 11.09
C ASP A 294 9.56 12.21 11.56
N ALA A 295 10.42 11.38 10.95
CA ALA A 295 10.82 10.09 11.49
C ALA A 295 11.87 10.20 12.64
N ALA A 296 12.40 11.39 12.89
CA ALA A 296 13.43 11.63 13.87
C ALA A 296 13.14 11.01 15.25
N PRO A 297 11.94 11.09 15.87
CA PRO A 297 11.68 10.46 17.16
C PRO A 297 11.88 8.94 17.16
N LEU A 298 11.49 8.23 16.10
CA LEU A 298 11.68 6.77 16.00
C LEU A 298 13.16 6.41 15.88
N ILE A 299 13.88 7.14 15.03
CA ILE A 299 15.31 6.94 14.78
C ILE A 299 16.11 7.25 16.05
N VAL A 300 15.84 8.38 16.70
CA VAL A 300 16.45 8.79 17.96
C VAL A 300 16.14 7.78 19.08
N ALA A 301 14.90 7.30 19.17
CA ALA A 301 14.53 6.32 20.20
C ALA A 301 15.36 5.03 20.08
N LYS A 302 15.64 4.59 18.84
CA LYS A 302 16.49 3.42 18.59
C LYS A 302 17.96 3.72 18.87
N GLU A 303 18.51 4.74 18.25
CA GLU A 303 19.95 5.03 18.26
C GLU A 303 20.46 5.55 19.63
N LYS A 304 19.61 6.23 20.40
CA LYS A 304 19.91 6.73 21.73
C LYS A 304 19.49 5.77 22.87
N GLY A 305 18.93 4.60 22.51
CA GLY A 305 18.59 3.57 23.48
C GLY A 305 17.34 3.84 24.31
N PHE A 306 16.45 4.78 23.89
CA PHE A 306 15.19 5.01 24.62
C PHE A 306 14.29 3.78 24.60
N PHE A 307 14.27 3.01 23.52
CA PHE A 307 13.53 1.74 23.50
C PHE A 307 14.07 0.75 24.53
N ALA A 308 15.39 0.55 24.57
CA ALA A 308 16.03 -0.37 25.51
C ALA A 308 15.83 0.06 26.98
N LYS A 309 15.77 1.36 27.24
CA LYS A 309 15.48 1.92 28.59
C LYS A 309 14.15 1.39 29.15
N TYR A 310 13.17 1.12 28.28
CA TYR A 310 11.85 0.61 28.66
C TYR A 310 11.68 -0.89 28.39
N GLY A 311 12.78 -1.65 28.20
CA GLY A 311 12.77 -3.10 28.02
C GLY A 311 12.41 -3.56 26.60
N LEU A 312 12.37 -2.65 25.61
CA LEU A 312 12.17 -2.96 24.20
C LEU A 312 13.54 -3.20 23.54
N GLU A 313 13.97 -4.48 23.47
CA GLU A 313 15.37 -4.82 23.18
C GLU A 313 15.72 -4.86 21.69
N ASN A 314 14.82 -5.46 20.88
CA ASN A 314 15.05 -5.67 19.45
C ASN A 314 14.02 -4.90 18.62
N ILE A 315 14.31 -3.65 18.33
CA ILE A 315 13.46 -2.81 17.49
C ILE A 315 14.02 -2.76 16.06
N THR A 316 13.25 -3.29 15.11
CA THR A 316 13.49 -3.12 13.69
C THR A 316 12.71 -1.91 13.20
N LEU A 317 13.41 -0.95 12.58
CA LEU A 317 12.77 0.15 11.86
C LEU A 317 12.73 -0.18 10.37
N SER A 318 11.53 -0.38 9.84
CA SER A 318 11.30 -0.74 8.44
C SER A 318 10.92 0.47 7.61
N ARG A 319 11.80 0.81 6.64
CA ARG A 319 11.64 1.94 5.74
C ARG A 319 10.63 1.59 4.64
N ALA A 320 9.51 2.30 4.59
CA ALA A 320 8.50 2.15 3.55
C ALA A 320 8.74 3.08 2.35
N THR A 321 8.23 2.70 1.20
CA THR A 321 8.35 3.46 -0.06
C THR A 321 7.18 4.41 -0.27
N ASN A 322 6.01 4.12 0.29
CA ASN A 322 4.79 4.91 0.18
C ASN A 322 3.83 4.65 1.35
N TRP A 323 2.84 5.52 1.50
CA TRP A 323 1.88 5.45 2.61
C TRP A 323 0.88 4.30 2.52
N GLN A 324 0.60 3.77 1.30
CA GLN A 324 -0.25 2.59 1.11
C GLN A 324 0.42 1.33 1.67
N GLU A 325 1.75 1.23 1.56
CA GLU A 325 2.55 0.17 2.15
C GLU A 325 2.43 0.17 3.68
N ILE A 326 2.66 1.32 4.34
CA ILE A 326 2.45 1.49 5.78
C ILE A 326 1.03 1.07 6.19
N ALA A 327 0.01 1.59 5.51
CA ALA A 327 -1.38 1.26 5.81
C ALA A 327 -1.67 -0.25 5.68
N LYS A 328 -1.17 -0.87 4.61
CA LYS A 328 -1.31 -2.31 4.36
C LYS A 328 -0.61 -3.15 5.41
N GLU A 329 0.63 -2.82 5.74
CA GLU A 329 1.44 -3.62 6.66
C GLU A 329 0.95 -3.53 8.10
N VAL A 330 0.49 -2.35 8.55
CA VAL A 330 -0.22 -2.22 9.82
C VAL A 330 -1.53 -3.00 9.78
N ALA A 331 -2.33 -2.84 8.74
CA ALA A 331 -3.60 -3.55 8.56
C ALA A 331 -3.44 -5.08 8.62
N THR A 332 -2.40 -5.61 8.00
CA THR A 332 -2.10 -7.06 8.01
C THR A 332 -1.42 -7.53 9.30
N GLY A 333 -0.90 -6.62 10.15
CA GLY A 333 -0.13 -6.92 11.34
C GLY A 333 1.28 -7.42 11.04
N SER A 334 1.82 -7.09 9.85
CA SER A 334 3.24 -7.27 9.51
C SER A 334 4.10 -6.29 10.29
N LEU A 335 3.59 -5.06 10.49
CA LEU A 335 4.13 -4.09 11.43
C LEU A 335 3.34 -4.12 12.74
N ASP A 336 4.05 -4.05 13.87
CA ASP A 336 3.46 -3.91 15.20
C ASP A 336 2.93 -2.49 15.43
N ALA A 337 3.70 -1.52 14.98
CA ALA A 337 3.41 -0.10 15.03
C ALA A 337 3.95 0.61 13.79
N ALA A 338 3.51 1.83 13.54
CA ALA A 338 4.10 2.64 12.48
C ALA A 338 3.96 4.14 12.76
N GLN A 339 4.91 4.92 12.24
CA GLN A 339 4.69 6.33 11.96
C GLN A 339 3.61 6.43 10.88
N MET A 340 2.50 7.08 11.19
CA MET A 340 1.38 7.26 10.28
C MET A 340 1.07 8.73 10.02
N LEU A 341 0.43 9.01 8.89
CA LEU A 341 -0.24 10.29 8.66
C LEU A 341 -1.34 10.49 9.70
N ALA A 342 -1.49 11.70 10.26
CA ALA A 342 -2.40 11.95 11.38
C ALA A 342 -3.85 11.49 11.14
N GLY A 343 -4.36 11.62 9.91
CA GLY A 343 -5.70 11.16 9.52
C GLY A 343 -5.81 9.68 9.16
N MET A 344 -4.69 8.94 9.08
CA MET A 344 -4.70 7.56 8.59
C MET A 344 -5.30 6.56 9.58
N PRO A 345 -5.04 6.59 10.90
CA PRO A 345 -5.72 5.73 11.86
C PRO A 345 -7.24 5.86 11.78
N LEU A 346 -7.73 7.10 11.74
CA LEU A 346 -9.16 7.40 11.59
C LEU A 346 -9.73 6.86 10.27
N ALA A 347 -9.03 7.10 9.16
CA ALA A 347 -9.48 6.67 7.84
C ALA A 347 -9.51 5.13 7.69
N LEU A 348 -8.57 4.42 8.31
CA LEU A 348 -8.58 2.96 8.37
C LEU A 348 -9.72 2.44 9.23
N THR A 349 -9.95 3.05 10.39
CA THR A 349 -11.05 2.68 11.29
C THR A 349 -12.43 2.91 10.66
N LEU A 350 -12.60 3.99 9.90
CA LEU A 350 -13.85 4.31 9.18
C LEU A 350 -13.99 3.58 7.84
N GLY A 351 -12.98 2.90 7.34
CA GLY A 351 -13.01 2.30 6.00
C GLY A 351 -13.12 3.33 4.88
N ALA A 352 -12.40 4.46 5.00
CA ALA A 352 -12.47 5.56 4.04
C ALA A 352 -12.18 5.11 2.60
N GLY A 353 -12.95 5.68 1.64
CA GLY A 353 -12.87 5.30 0.23
C GLY A 353 -13.48 3.94 -0.08
N GLY A 354 -14.44 3.47 0.72
CA GLY A 354 -15.14 2.19 0.54
C GLY A 354 -14.30 0.97 0.90
N LYS A 355 -13.22 1.16 1.68
CA LYS A 355 -12.37 0.06 2.16
C LYS A 355 -13.00 -0.59 3.40
N MET A 356 -12.56 -1.82 3.68
CA MET A 356 -12.96 -2.52 4.91
C MET A 356 -12.41 -1.77 6.14
N PRO A 357 -13.23 -1.48 7.15
CA PRO A 357 -12.79 -0.88 8.40
C PRO A 357 -11.74 -1.75 9.10
N ILE A 358 -10.66 -1.13 9.53
CA ILE A 358 -9.59 -1.76 10.31
C ILE A 358 -9.31 -0.86 11.50
N PRO A 359 -9.70 -1.26 12.72
CA PRO A 359 -9.49 -0.46 13.91
C PRO A 359 -8.00 -0.21 14.18
N VAL A 360 -7.58 1.04 14.08
CA VAL A 360 -6.23 1.53 14.36
C VAL A 360 -6.34 2.67 15.35
N VAL A 361 -5.55 2.61 16.41
CA VAL A 361 -5.57 3.57 17.51
C VAL A 361 -4.28 4.41 17.55
N ASN A 362 -4.38 5.60 18.11
CA ASN A 362 -3.29 6.54 18.32
C ASN A 362 -3.23 6.99 19.78
N ALA A 363 -2.10 6.71 20.44
CA ALA A 363 -1.83 7.23 21.79
C ALA A 363 -0.77 8.34 21.80
N LEU A 364 -0.14 8.67 20.68
CA LEU A 364 0.96 9.62 20.63
C LEU A 364 1.06 10.31 19.30
N ASN A 365 0.96 11.63 19.27
CA ASN A 365 1.40 12.42 18.13
C ASN A 365 2.93 12.50 18.14
N LEU A 366 3.57 12.22 17.01
CA LEU A 366 5.03 12.20 16.86
C LEU A 366 5.59 13.54 16.41
N SER A 367 4.81 14.31 15.64
CA SER A 367 5.26 15.61 15.13
C SER A 367 4.09 16.51 14.71
N ARG A 368 4.38 17.82 14.66
CA ARG A 368 3.48 18.86 14.16
C ARG A 368 4.13 19.71 13.09
N ASN A 369 3.31 20.39 12.29
CA ASN A 369 3.72 21.35 11.24
C ASN A 369 4.63 20.74 10.17
N ALA A 370 5.61 21.46 9.65
CA ALA A 370 6.62 21.05 8.65
C ALA A 370 6.03 20.35 7.40
N ASN A 371 4.86 20.80 6.99
CA ASN A 371 4.33 20.60 5.64
C ASN A 371 4.29 21.94 4.93
N ALA A 372 4.39 21.94 3.59
CA ALA A 372 4.22 23.14 2.81
C ALA A 372 3.57 22.86 1.45
N ILE A 373 2.98 23.90 0.88
CA ILE A 373 2.49 23.93 -0.49
C ILE A 373 3.58 24.56 -1.34
N THR A 374 4.20 23.74 -2.17
CA THR A 374 5.24 24.15 -3.12
C THR A 374 4.65 24.21 -4.52
N LEU A 375 4.81 25.34 -5.17
CA LEU A 375 4.40 25.58 -6.56
C LEU A 375 5.61 25.78 -7.47
N SER A 376 5.46 25.51 -8.76
CA SER A 376 6.52 25.63 -9.75
C SER A 376 6.97 27.10 -9.95
N LYS A 377 8.24 27.28 -10.31
CA LYS A 377 8.77 28.63 -10.69
C LYS A 377 7.99 29.26 -11.85
N ARG A 378 7.39 28.46 -12.73
CA ARG A 378 6.50 28.94 -13.80
C ARG A 378 5.31 29.71 -13.21
N LEU A 379 4.63 29.16 -12.21
CA LEU A 379 3.51 29.81 -11.54
C LEU A 379 3.96 31.07 -10.78
N TYR A 380 5.16 31.02 -10.16
CA TYR A 380 5.75 32.21 -9.56
C TYR A 380 5.92 33.37 -10.58
N SER A 381 6.44 33.04 -11.77
CA SER A 381 6.64 34.03 -12.87
C SER A 381 5.32 34.57 -13.41
N GLN A 382 4.22 33.82 -13.28
CA GLN A 382 2.87 34.29 -13.62
C GLN A 382 2.20 35.12 -12.51
N GLY A 383 2.92 35.42 -11.44
CA GLY A 383 2.44 36.28 -10.35
C GLY A 383 1.73 35.56 -9.22
N VAL A 384 1.68 34.20 -9.22
CA VAL A 384 1.01 33.43 -8.17
C VAL A 384 1.75 33.57 -6.85
N ARG A 385 1.03 34.00 -5.80
CA ARG A 385 1.50 34.09 -4.40
C ARG A 385 0.49 33.52 -3.40
N ILE A 386 -0.78 33.73 -3.65
CA ILE A 386 -1.91 33.34 -2.82
C ILE A 386 -2.93 32.55 -3.65
N PRO A 387 -3.90 31.86 -3.02
CA PRO A 387 -4.90 31.05 -3.76
C PRO A 387 -5.70 31.83 -4.80
N ALA A 388 -6.00 33.13 -4.54
CA ALA A 388 -6.73 33.99 -5.49
C ALA A 388 -5.95 34.24 -6.79
N ASP A 389 -4.61 34.40 -6.71
CA ASP A 389 -3.78 34.51 -7.89
C ASP A 389 -3.80 33.24 -8.73
N LEU A 390 -3.72 32.10 -8.06
CA LEU A 390 -3.81 30.79 -8.72
C LEU A 390 -5.15 30.62 -9.43
N LYS A 391 -6.27 31.05 -8.82
CA LYS A 391 -7.60 31.08 -9.46
C LYS A 391 -7.63 31.94 -10.70
N ALA A 392 -6.96 33.11 -10.68
CA ALA A 392 -6.85 33.97 -11.85
C ALA A 392 -6.11 33.27 -13.01
N VAL A 393 -5.01 32.55 -12.71
CA VAL A 393 -4.26 31.78 -13.72
C VAL A 393 -5.11 30.67 -14.31
N ILE A 394 -5.85 29.90 -13.48
CA ILE A 394 -6.76 28.85 -13.93
C ILE A 394 -7.83 29.41 -14.85
N ASN A 395 -8.45 30.52 -14.48
CA ASN A 395 -9.51 31.17 -15.28
C ASN A 395 -8.97 31.73 -16.61
N ALA A 396 -7.70 32.20 -16.65
CA ALA A 396 -7.07 32.71 -17.87
C ALA A 396 -6.72 31.61 -18.89
N SER A 397 -6.61 30.36 -18.45
CA SER A 397 -6.23 29.21 -19.28
C SER A 397 -7.10 27.99 -18.99
N PRO A 398 -8.41 28.02 -19.29
CA PRO A 398 -9.35 26.95 -18.92
C PRO A 398 -9.05 25.61 -19.57
N ASP A 399 -8.36 25.58 -20.69
CA ASP A 399 -7.97 24.37 -21.40
C ASP A 399 -6.73 23.67 -20.79
N GLN A 400 -6.01 24.37 -19.89
CA GLN A 400 -4.83 23.85 -19.22
C GLN A 400 -5.12 23.53 -17.75
N ILE A 401 -5.49 22.29 -17.46
CA ILE A 401 -5.76 21.84 -16.09
C ILE A 401 -4.42 21.68 -15.35
N LEU A 402 -4.24 22.43 -14.27
CA LEU A 402 -3.08 22.30 -13.39
C LEU A 402 -3.12 20.97 -12.63
N THR A 403 -1.99 20.30 -12.54
CA THR A 403 -1.85 19.06 -11.77
C THR A 403 -1.05 19.29 -10.50
N LEU A 404 -1.61 18.94 -9.34
CA LEU A 404 -0.97 19.10 -8.04
C LEU A 404 -0.78 17.75 -7.34
N GLY A 405 0.42 17.52 -6.82
CA GLY A 405 0.78 16.29 -6.11
C GLY A 405 0.30 16.28 -4.65
N VAL A 406 -0.22 15.15 -4.19
CA VAL A 406 -0.54 14.88 -2.78
C VAL A 406 0.02 13.53 -2.38
N VAL A 407 0.36 13.36 -1.10
CA VAL A 407 1.02 12.12 -0.64
C VAL A 407 0.04 10.97 -0.36
N HIS A 408 -1.19 11.28 0.02
CA HIS A 408 -2.28 10.30 0.28
C HIS A 408 -3.62 11.04 0.43
N PRO A 409 -4.75 10.46 -0.02
CA PRO A 409 -6.07 11.10 0.06
C PRO A 409 -6.52 11.49 1.47
N THR A 410 -6.13 10.75 2.50
CA THR A 410 -6.50 10.97 3.91
C THR A 410 -5.40 11.67 4.73
N SER A 411 -4.43 12.29 4.06
CA SER A 411 -3.33 13.01 4.71
C SER A 411 -3.70 14.44 5.08
N MET A 412 -3.05 14.97 6.12
CA MET A 412 -3.13 16.40 6.44
C MET A 412 -2.64 17.26 5.27
N GLN A 413 -1.64 16.84 4.51
CA GLN A 413 -1.17 17.53 3.32
C GLN A 413 -2.30 17.70 2.29
N ASN A 414 -3.08 16.64 2.04
CA ASN A 414 -4.23 16.72 1.14
C ASN A 414 -5.33 17.63 1.69
N PHE A 415 -5.65 17.53 2.98
CA PHE A 415 -6.69 18.36 3.59
C PHE A 415 -6.30 19.83 3.59
N ILE A 416 -5.04 20.17 3.88
CA ILE A 416 -4.52 21.54 3.87
C ILE A 416 -4.46 22.11 2.46
N LEU A 417 -3.98 21.34 1.47
CA LEU A 417 -3.96 21.78 0.08
C LEU A 417 -5.39 22.06 -0.41
N ARG A 418 -6.32 21.16 -0.18
CA ARG A 418 -7.73 21.34 -0.53
C ARG A 418 -8.37 22.52 0.19
N TYR A 419 -8.04 22.72 1.46
CA TYR A 419 -8.51 23.86 2.23
C TYR A 419 -7.97 25.18 1.67
N TRP A 420 -6.67 25.23 1.38
CA TRP A 420 -5.99 26.39 0.78
C TRP A 420 -6.55 26.73 -0.61
N LEU A 421 -6.76 25.75 -1.47
CA LEU A 421 -7.40 25.93 -2.78
C LEU A 421 -8.83 26.49 -2.64
N ALA A 422 -9.62 25.85 -1.77
CA ALA A 422 -11.02 26.24 -1.54
C ALA A 422 -11.18 27.65 -0.99
N SER A 423 -10.21 28.14 -0.17
CA SER A 423 -10.22 29.52 0.34
C SER A 423 -10.06 30.57 -0.77
N GLY A 424 -9.44 30.23 -1.90
CA GLY A 424 -9.34 31.05 -3.10
C GLY A 424 -10.44 30.81 -4.12
N GLY A 425 -11.50 30.07 -3.76
CA GLY A 425 -12.60 29.75 -4.67
C GLY A 425 -12.25 28.70 -5.75
N ILE A 426 -11.22 27.89 -5.52
CA ILE A 426 -10.82 26.78 -6.40
C ILE A 426 -11.44 25.48 -5.89
N ASP A 427 -12.28 24.84 -6.71
CA ASP A 427 -12.78 23.48 -6.40
C ASP A 427 -11.68 22.46 -6.73
N PRO A 428 -11.11 21.77 -5.70
CA PRO A 428 -9.96 20.89 -5.92
C PRO A 428 -10.28 19.62 -6.73
N ASP A 429 -11.54 19.32 -6.99
CA ASP A 429 -11.94 18.15 -7.80
C ASP A 429 -12.48 18.55 -9.19
N ARG A 430 -12.56 19.86 -9.50
CA ARG A 430 -13.08 20.36 -10.77
C ARG A 430 -12.09 21.26 -11.50
N ASP A 431 -11.44 22.16 -10.75
CA ASP A 431 -10.61 23.24 -11.32
C ASP A 431 -9.14 22.82 -11.47
N VAL A 432 -8.72 21.75 -10.76
CA VAL A 432 -7.36 21.19 -10.81
C VAL A 432 -7.40 19.65 -10.79
N ASN A 433 -6.30 19.02 -11.16
CA ASN A 433 -6.11 17.58 -11.04
C ASN A 433 -5.23 17.28 -9.81
N LEU A 434 -5.75 16.52 -8.82
CA LEU A 434 -4.97 16.06 -7.68
C LEU A 434 -4.49 14.63 -7.91
N THR A 435 -3.18 14.41 -7.89
CA THR A 435 -2.57 13.10 -8.10
C THR A 435 -1.76 12.63 -6.89
N VAL A 436 -1.82 11.33 -6.59
CA VAL A 436 -1.07 10.75 -5.46
C VAL A 436 0.33 10.38 -5.91
N ILE A 437 1.33 10.98 -5.27
CA ILE A 437 2.75 10.78 -5.57
C ILE A 437 3.52 10.49 -4.27
N PRO A 438 4.42 9.50 -4.24
CA PRO A 438 5.31 9.29 -3.10
C PRO A 438 6.15 10.55 -2.82
N PRO A 439 6.37 10.93 -1.54
CA PRO A 439 7.13 12.15 -1.20
C PRO A 439 8.48 12.25 -1.90
N THR A 440 9.21 11.15 -2.01
CA THR A 440 10.54 11.06 -2.64
C THR A 440 10.54 11.33 -4.14
N GLN A 441 9.38 11.29 -4.80
CA GLN A 441 9.24 11.52 -6.25
C GLN A 441 8.72 12.94 -6.58
N MET A 442 8.25 13.71 -5.59
CA MET A 442 7.62 15.03 -5.81
C MET A 442 8.53 16.00 -6.59
N VAL A 443 9.81 16.07 -6.21
CA VAL A 443 10.76 17.00 -6.84
C VAL A 443 11.09 16.59 -8.28
N SER A 444 11.23 15.28 -8.55
CA SER A 444 11.47 14.76 -9.90
C SER A 444 10.27 14.99 -10.83
N GLU A 445 9.04 14.82 -10.32
CA GLU A 445 7.81 15.07 -11.08
C GLU A 445 7.62 16.57 -11.37
N LEU A 446 7.95 17.44 -10.41
CA LEU A 446 7.95 18.89 -10.62
C LEU A 446 8.99 19.30 -11.66
N LYS A 447 10.21 18.73 -11.60
CA LYS A 447 11.30 18.98 -12.56
C LYS A 447 10.95 18.53 -13.97
N ALA A 448 10.26 17.39 -14.08
CA ALA A 448 9.80 16.86 -15.36
C ALA A 448 8.62 17.64 -15.97
N GLY A 449 7.98 18.53 -15.18
CA GLY A 449 6.80 19.27 -15.60
C GLY A 449 5.51 18.44 -15.62
N ASN A 450 5.52 17.27 -14.98
CA ASN A 450 4.36 16.39 -14.85
C ASN A 450 3.35 16.91 -13.81
N ILE A 451 3.84 17.76 -12.88
CA ILE A 451 3.01 18.46 -11.90
C ILE A 451 3.42 19.95 -11.84
N ASP A 452 2.48 20.80 -11.47
CA ASP A 452 2.64 22.26 -11.33
C ASP A 452 2.94 22.67 -9.89
N GLY A 453 2.79 21.76 -8.96
CA GLY A 453 3.06 21.95 -7.53
C GLY A 453 2.62 20.75 -6.73
N TYR A 454 2.79 20.82 -5.40
CA TYR A 454 2.41 19.75 -4.49
C TYR A 454 2.30 20.21 -3.04
N CYS A 455 1.71 19.40 -2.18
CA CYS A 455 1.81 19.54 -0.74
C CYS A 455 2.46 18.30 -0.12
N ALA A 456 3.63 18.49 0.50
CA ALA A 456 4.43 17.43 1.09
C ALA A 456 5.03 17.83 2.44
N GLY A 457 5.62 16.86 3.15
CA GLY A 457 6.46 17.08 4.32
C GLY A 457 7.89 17.40 3.91
N GLU A 458 8.64 18.04 4.83
CA GLU A 458 10.09 18.23 4.64
C GLU A 458 10.83 16.89 4.61
N PRO A 459 11.95 16.83 3.84
CA PRO A 459 12.72 17.92 3.25
C PRO A 459 12.33 18.30 1.80
N TRP A 460 11.29 17.73 1.26
CA TRP A 460 10.99 17.79 -0.19
C TRP A 460 10.58 19.17 -0.70
N ASN A 461 10.05 20.04 0.18
CA ASN A 461 9.70 21.42 -0.21
C ASN A 461 10.97 22.27 -0.37
N TYR A 462 11.85 22.25 0.63
CA TYR A 462 13.11 22.96 0.53
C TYR A 462 14.01 22.42 -0.59
N PHE A 463 13.99 21.11 -0.82
CA PHE A 463 14.73 20.52 -1.94
C PHE A 463 14.31 21.17 -3.29
N ALA A 464 13.03 21.34 -3.56
CA ALA A 464 12.58 22.00 -4.79
C ALA A 464 12.99 23.49 -4.85
N VAL A 465 13.00 24.17 -3.71
CA VAL A 465 13.48 25.57 -3.60
C VAL A 465 14.96 25.66 -3.90
N HIS A 466 15.76 24.82 -3.27
CA HIS A 466 17.24 24.79 -3.44
C HIS A 466 17.64 24.50 -4.89
N GLU A 467 16.94 23.60 -5.56
CA GLU A 467 17.16 23.28 -6.98
C GLU A 467 16.58 24.33 -7.94
N GLY A 468 15.97 25.42 -7.43
CA GLY A 468 15.38 26.47 -8.25
C GLY A 468 14.13 26.06 -9.04
N LEU A 469 13.52 24.92 -8.71
CA LEU A 469 12.37 24.34 -9.42
C LEU A 469 11.02 24.92 -8.96
N GLY A 470 10.94 25.32 -7.69
CA GLY A 470 9.70 25.75 -7.08
C GLY A 470 9.92 26.87 -6.04
N PHE A 471 8.80 27.27 -5.45
CA PHE A 471 8.76 28.17 -4.30
C PHE A 471 7.67 27.70 -3.34
N VAL A 472 7.81 27.96 -2.06
CA VAL A 472 6.81 27.68 -1.03
C VAL A 472 5.78 28.80 -1.01
N ALA A 473 4.58 28.51 -1.49
CA ALA A 473 3.46 29.47 -1.52
C ALA A 473 2.84 29.66 -0.13
N ALA A 474 2.73 28.57 0.65
CA ALA A 474 2.26 28.61 2.04
C ALA A 474 2.84 27.46 2.83
N THR A 475 3.20 27.70 4.08
CA THR A 475 3.50 26.64 5.05
C THR A 475 2.22 26.21 5.76
N ALA A 476 2.18 24.97 6.21
CA ALA A 476 1.07 24.51 7.02
C ALA A 476 0.98 25.25 8.36
N LEU A 477 2.11 25.74 8.88
CA LEU A 477 2.17 26.59 10.08
C LEU A 477 1.35 27.87 9.92
N GLU A 478 1.32 28.47 8.72
CA GLU A 478 0.50 29.64 8.43
C GLU A 478 -0.97 29.30 8.28
N ILE A 479 -1.29 28.14 7.67
CA ILE A 479 -2.69 27.73 7.40
C ILE A 479 -3.38 27.29 8.70
N TRP A 480 -2.69 26.50 9.51
CA TRP A 480 -3.13 26.05 10.82
C TRP A 480 -1.91 25.82 11.72
N SER A 481 -1.58 26.80 12.58
CA SER A 481 -0.47 26.66 13.51
C SER A 481 -0.71 25.53 14.51
N GLY A 482 0.26 24.62 14.59
CA GLY A 482 0.18 23.46 15.48
C GLY A 482 -0.62 22.30 14.92
N GLN A 483 -0.84 22.22 13.62
CA GLN A 483 -1.52 21.08 13.00
C GLN A 483 -0.77 19.76 13.27
N PRO A 484 -1.49 18.64 13.56
CA PRO A 484 -0.87 17.34 13.70
C PRO A 484 -0.35 16.84 12.35
N LYS A 485 0.85 16.25 12.34
CA LYS A 485 1.49 15.79 11.10
C LYS A 485 1.62 14.28 11.06
N LYS A 486 2.30 13.71 12.07
CA LYS A 486 2.50 12.28 12.21
C LYS A 486 2.10 11.80 13.60
N VAL A 487 1.62 10.55 13.62
CA VAL A 487 1.16 9.86 14.82
C VAL A 487 1.73 8.46 14.90
N LEU A 488 1.73 7.87 16.09
CA LEU A 488 2.02 6.47 16.32
C LEU A 488 0.73 5.65 16.13
N GLY A 489 0.61 4.97 14.98
CA GLY A 489 -0.53 4.09 14.72
C GLY A 489 -0.22 2.65 15.11
N VAL A 490 -1.12 2.03 15.86
CA VAL A 490 -1.12 0.59 16.17
C VAL A 490 -2.50 0.01 15.96
N ARG A 491 -2.59 -1.28 15.62
CA ARG A 491 -3.91 -1.93 15.56
C ARG A 491 -4.52 -2.02 16.95
N GLU A 492 -5.82 -1.82 17.06
CA GLU A 492 -6.53 -1.89 18.33
C GLU A 492 -6.38 -3.25 19.01
N ASP A 493 -6.50 -4.36 18.25
CA ASP A 493 -6.34 -5.72 18.78
C ASP A 493 -4.91 -6.02 19.25
N TRP A 494 -3.92 -5.37 18.66
CA TRP A 494 -2.54 -5.44 19.10
C TRP A 494 -2.34 -4.68 20.41
N ALA A 495 -2.86 -3.45 20.51
CA ALA A 495 -2.80 -2.63 21.71
C ALA A 495 -3.49 -3.30 22.92
N GLN A 496 -4.63 -3.98 22.67
CA GLN A 496 -5.34 -4.75 23.70
C GLN A 496 -4.57 -6.00 24.18
N LYS A 497 -3.80 -6.64 23.30
CA LYS A 497 -3.02 -7.84 23.59
C LYS A 497 -1.67 -7.53 24.25
N HIS A 498 -1.16 -6.32 24.08
CA HIS A 498 0.17 -5.92 24.53
C HIS A 498 0.11 -4.55 25.23
N PRO A 499 -0.70 -4.37 26.29
CA PRO A 499 -0.91 -3.08 26.92
C PRO A 499 0.37 -2.52 27.56
N GLU A 500 1.18 -3.34 28.26
CA GLU A 500 2.42 -2.90 28.89
C GLU A 500 3.50 -2.57 27.85
N THR A 501 3.57 -3.36 26.76
CA THR A 501 4.45 -3.09 25.64
C THR A 501 4.07 -1.78 24.93
N TYR A 502 2.76 -1.54 24.75
CA TYR A 502 2.27 -0.28 24.15
C TYR A 502 2.59 0.92 25.02
N LEU A 503 2.41 0.80 26.33
CA LEU A 503 2.78 1.84 27.30
C LEU A 503 4.29 2.13 27.29
N ALA A 504 5.12 1.08 27.25
CA ALA A 504 6.58 1.19 27.15
C ALA A 504 7.01 1.90 25.86
N LEU A 505 6.37 1.54 24.74
CA LEU A 505 6.61 2.17 23.43
C LEU A 505 6.27 3.66 23.43
N VAL A 506 5.13 4.03 24.01
CA VAL A 506 4.71 5.44 24.14
C VAL A 506 5.67 6.23 25.03
N LYS A 507 6.12 5.66 26.18
CA LYS A 507 7.12 6.30 27.06
C LYS A 507 8.45 6.54 26.34
N ALA A 508 8.96 5.54 25.65
CA ALA A 508 10.23 5.64 24.92
C ALA A 508 10.18 6.74 23.83
N LEU A 509 9.09 6.79 23.08
CA LEU A 509 8.92 7.78 22.02
C LEU A 509 8.66 9.19 22.58
N LEU A 510 7.98 9.31 23.73
CA LEU A 510 7.74 10.61 24.35
C LEU A 510 9.06 11.26 24.82
N GLU A 511 9.97 10.49 25.42
CA GLU A 511 11.32 10.98 25.74
C GLU A 511 12.15 11.28 24.50
N ALA A 512 12.06 10.45 23.46
CA ALA A 512 12.73 10.72 22.19
C ALA A 512 12.21 12.01 21.51
N CYS A 513 10.90 12.26 21.56
CA CYS A 513 10.31 13.51 21.10
C CYS A 513 10.86 14.71 21.87
N GLN A 514 10.97 14.61 23.21
CA GLN A 514 11.56 15.64 24.04
C GLN A 514 13.03 15.91 23.63
N TYR A 515 13.81 14.84 23.45
CA TYR A 515 15.20 14.95 22.98
C TYR A 515 15.30 15.66 21.61
N CYS A 516 14.36 15.38 20.71
CA CYS A 516 14.32 15.98 19.37
C CYS A 516 14.05 17.49 19.37
N ASP A 517 13.34 18.02 20.35
CA ASP A 517 13.04 19.46 20.43
C ASP A 517 14.09 20.29 21.19
N GLU A 518 15.07 19.65 21.82
CA GLU A 518 16.21 20.35 22.39
C GLU A 518 17.15 20.83 21.28
N LEU A 519 17.27 22.16 21.07
CA LEU A 519 18.05 22.76 19.99
C LEU A 519 19.51 22.28 19.95
N ARG A 520 20.13 22.05 21.10
CA ARG A 520 21.52 21.55 21.21
C ARG A 520 21.69 20.15 20.56
N ASN A 521 20.63 19.36 20.42
CA ASN A 521 20.68 18.02 19.87
C ASN A 521 20.43 18.01 18.33
N ARG A 522 19.97 19.12 17.76
CA ARG A 522 19.51 19.18 16.37
C ARG A 522 20.60 18.85 15.32
N GLU A 523 21.86 19.27 15.57
CA GLU A 523 22.98 18.91 14.69
C GLU A 523 23.22 17.40 14.66
N GLU A 524 23.30 16.79 15.83
CA GLU A 524 23.48 15.34 15.95
C GLU A 524 22.31 14.57 15.31
N ILE A 525 21.09 15.05 15.54
CA ILE A 525 19.88 14.43 14.96
C ILE A 525 19.89 14.54 13.43
N LEU A 526 20.30 15.69 12.89
CA LEU A 526 20.44 15.91 11.45
C LEU A 526 21.39 14.89 10.84
N GLU A 527 22.58 14.72 11.40
CA GLU A 527 23.56 13.73 10.94
C GLU A 527 23.00 12.30 11.03
N LEU A 528 22.29 12.00 12.11
CA LEU A 528 21.71 10.69 12.36
C LEU A 528 20.63 10.34 11.35
N ILE A 529 19.64 11.21 11.16
CA ILE A 529 18.49 10.90 10.27
C ILE A 529 18.88 10.90 8.81
N CYS A 530 19.92 11.63 8.39
CA CYS A 530 20.37 11.67 7.00
C CYS A 530 21.16 10.43 6.54
N ARG A 531 21.50 9.49 7.44
CA ARG A 531 22.21 8.26 7.11
C ARG A 531 21.48 7.43 6.05
N PRO A 532 22.25 6.60 5.26
CA PRO A 532 21.68 5.77 4.17
C PRO A 532 20.57 4.80 4.64
N GLU A 533 20.66 4.28 5.86
CA GLU A 533 19.66 3.38 6.43
C GLU A 533 18.33 4.06 6.79
N TYR A 534 18.31 5.41 6.86
CA TYR A 534 17.14 6.20 7.24
C TYR A 534 16.60 7.06 6.11
N LEU A 535 16.95 8.35 6.03
CA LEU A 535 16.45 9.22 4.98
C LEU A 535 17.21 9.09 3.66
N ASP A 536 18.52 8.79 3.72
CA ASP A 536 19.40 8.69 2.54
C ASP A 536 19.36 9.98 1.69
N ILE A 537 19.57 11.11 2.33
CA ILE A 537 19.51 12.43 1.70
C ILE A 537 20.65 13.33 2.19
N ASN A 538 21.07 14.28 1.33
CA ASN A 538 22.07 15.24 1.73
C ASN A 538 21.52 16.18 2.83
N PRO A 539 22.23 16.36 3.96
CA PRO A 539 21.83 17.23 5.06
C PRO A 539 21.49 18.67 4.65
N VAL A 540 22.02 19.18 3.55
CA VAL A 540 21.74 20.53 3.03
C VAL A 540 20.25 20.76 2.78
N TYR A 541 19.50 19.72 2.41
CA TYR A 541 18.07 19.81 2.15
C TYR A 541 17.21 19.72 3.42
N VAL A 542 17.75 19.14 4.50
CA VAL A 542 17.05 18.96 5.77
C VAL A 542 17.29 20.14 6.72
N ARG A 543 18.46 20.73 6.66
CA ARG A 543 18.94 21.77 7.58
C ARG A 543 18.01 22.98 7.70
N PRO A 544 17.50 23.56 6.59
CA PRO A 544 16.56 24.68 6.67
C PRO A 544 15.21 24.30 7.28
N GLY A 545 14.73 25.11 8.23
CA GLY A 545 13.53 24.81 8.99
C GLY A 545 13.68 23.70 10.03
N PHE A 546 14.81 22.99 10.05
CA PHE A 546 15.18 22.07 11.12
C PHE A 546 16.17 22.70 12.10
N ILE A 547 17.17 23.43 11.61
CA ILE A 547 18.20 24.14 12.38
C ILE A 547 18.31 25.60 11.94
N ASP A 548 18.45 25.83 10.63
CA ASP A 548 18.70 27.12 10.04
C ASP A 548 17.39 27.81 9.60
N PRO A 549 17.41 29.14 9.33
CA PRO A 549 16.31 29.88 8.75
C PRO A 549 15.82 29.23 7.44
N TYR A 550 14.53 29.27 7.21
CA TYR A 550 13.86 28.65 6.07
C TYR A 550 13.68 29.65 4.92
N ASP A 551 14.36 29.40 3.79
CA ASP A 551 14.15 30.11 2.54
C ASP A 551 12.96 29.49 1.78
N ARG A 552 12.01 30.33 1.40
CA ARG A 552 10.81 29.92 0.64
C ARG A 552 11.02 29.96 -0.87
N GLY A 553 12.14 30.46 -1.35
CA GLY A 553 12.40 30.64 -2.78
C GLY A 553 11.48 31.65 -3.46
N ASN A 554 10.84 32.53 -2.69
CA ASN A 554 9.89 33.54 -3.17
C ASN A 554 10.48 34.98 -3.20
N GLY A 555 11.81 35.08 -2.99
CA GLY A 555 12.53 36.36 -3.00
C GLY A 555 12.44 37.16 -1.71
N THR A 556 11.86 36.60 -0.64
CA THR A 556 11.94 37.16 0.72
C THR A 556 13.18 36.63 1.43
N GLU A 557 13.67 37.37 2.45
CA GLU A 557 14.74 36.88 3.30
C GLU A 557 14.32 35.56 4.04
N PRO A 558 15.25 34.60 4.24
CA PRO A 558 15.00 33.42 5.00
C PRO A 558 14.46 33.74 6.40
N GLN A 559 13.48 32.94 6.86
CA GLN A 559 12.75 33.21 8.10
C GLN A 559 13.05 32.15 9.16
N GLU A 560 13.21 32.59 10.41
CA GLU A 560 13.25 31.72 11.57
C GLU A 560 11.85 31.10 11.79
N LEU A 561 11.71 29.80 11.56
CA LEU A 561 10.47 29.06 11.76
C LEU A 561 10.60 28.14 13.01
N THR A 562 10.69 28.72 14.19
CA THR A 562 10.98 28.01 15.45
C THR A 562 9.99 26.89 15.80
N ALA A 563 8.74 26.97 15.34
CA ALA A 563 7.70 25.96 15.52
C ALA A 563 7.49 25.07 14.28
N TYR A 564 8.37 25.13 13.28
CA TYR A 564 8.13 24.41 12.01
C TYR A 564 8.27 22.90 12.16
N ASN A 565 9.41 22.42 12.61
CA ASN A 565 9.60 21.01 12.98
C ASN A 565 9.47 20.86 14.51
N GLN A 566 8.30 20.43 14.96
CA GLN A 566 7.95 20.36 16.37
C GLN A 566 7.65 18.92 16.77
N PHE A 567 8.33 18.41 17.80
CA PHE A 567 8.23 17.03 18.25
C PHE A 567 7.70 16.88 19.69
N TYR A 568 7.89 17.87 20.57
CA TYR A 568 7.51 17.81 21.97
C TYR A 568 6.85 19.09 22.48
N LEU A 569 7.44 20.25 22.20
CA LEU A 569 6.95 21.54 22.68
C LEU A 569 5.48 21.78 22.34
N ASN A 570 4.82 22.68 23.09
CA ASN A 570 3.41 23.06 22.87
C ASN A 570 2.44 21.86 22.87
N LYS A 571 2.72 20.86 23.73
CA LYS A 571 1.87 19.65 23.88
C LYS A 571 1.71 18.86 22.57
N THR A 572 2.75 18.86 21.75
CA THR A 572 2.78 18.16 20.46
C THR A 572 2.26 16.74 20.55
N ASN A 573 2.67 16.03 21.59
CA ASN A 573 2.47 14.58 21.71
C ASN A 573 1.06 14.18 22.19
N TYR A 574 0.27 15.12 22.71
CA TYR A 574 -1.10 14.84 23.14
C TYR A 574 -1.98 14.44 21.94
N PRO A 575 -2.63 13.26 21.95
CA PRO A 575 -3.56 12.84 20.91
C PRO A 575 -4.87 13.61 21.09
N ASN A 576 -5.04 14.70 20.33
CA ASN A 576 -6.08 15.69 20.53
C ASN A 576 -7.38 15.29 19.78
N ARG A 577 -8.50 15.24 20.51
CA ARG A 577 -9.82 14.84 20.01
C ARG A 577 -10.40 15.86 19.02
N THR A 578 -10.20 17.15 19.30
CA THR A 578 -10.70 18.24 18.41
C THR A 578 -10.03 18.17 17.05
N GLU A 579 -8.72 17.91 17.01
CA GLU A 579 -7.97 17.75 15.76
C GLU A 579 -8.47 16.55 14.96
N LEU A 580 -8.72 15.44 15.62
CA LEU A 580 -9.24 14.22 14.99
C LEU A 580 -10.66 14.47 14.46
N LEU A 581 -11.52 15.17 15.21
CA LEU A 581 -12.87 15.54 14.77
C LEU A 581 -12.84 16.49 13.56
N TRP A 582 -11.90 17.44 13.52
CA TRP A 582 -11.72 18.27 12.33
C TRP A 582 -11.38 17.41 11.09
N MET A 583 -10.53 16.40 11.25
CA MET A 583 -10.22 15.47 10.15
C MET A 583 -11.45 14.66 9.70
N VAL A 584 -12.34 14.26 10.62
CA VAL A 584 -13.65 13.65 10.28
C VAL A 584 -14.45 14.59 9.39
N THR A 585 -14.47 15.90 9.74
CA THR A 585 -15.18 16.87 8.89
C THR A 585 -14.56 16.98 7.49
N GLN A 586 -13.24 16.92 7.36
CA GLN A 586 -12.58 16.98 6.05
C GLN A 586 -12.81 15.68 5.24
N LEU A 587 -12.82 14.51 5.87
CA LEU A 587 -13.19 13.26 5.18
C LEU A 587 -14.62 13.34 4.63
N ALA A 588 -15.56 13.86 5.41
CA ALA A 588 -16.94 14.04 4.97
C ALA A 588 -17.09 15.15 3.93
N ARG A 589 -16.39 16.30 4.11
CA ARG A 589 -16.39 17.43 3.17
C ARG A 589 -16.05 17.00 1.75
N TRP A 590 -15.09 16.11 1.62
CA TRP A 590 -14.57 15.66 0.32
C TRP A 590 -15.15 14.31 -0.14
N GLY A 591 -16.19 13.81 0.56
CA GLY A 591 -16.92 12.59 0.18
C GLY A 591 -16.16 11.28 0.35
N LEU A 592 -15.07 11.27 1.13
CA LEU A 592 -14.27 10.08 1.40
C LEU A 592 -14.96 9.12 2.39
N THR A 593 -15.77 9.67 3.31
CA THR A 593 -16.66 8.93 4.22
C THR A 593 -17.95 9.74 4.45
N PRO A 594 -19.06 9.12 4.86
CA PRO A 594 -20.13 9.89 5.52
C PRO A 594 -19.59 10.51 6.82
N PHE A 595 -20.26 11.59 7.31
CA PHE A 595 -20.01 12.08 8.67
C PHE A 595 -20.70 11.13 9.65
N PRO A 596 -19.97 10.52 10.61
CA PRO A 596 -20.55 9.55 11.54
C PRO A 596 -21.50 10.23 12.52
N LYS A 597 -22.73 9.73 12.68
CA LYS A 597 -23.62 10.18 13.76
C LYS A 597 -23.04 9.89 15.14
N ASN A 598 -22.38 8.74 15.27
CA ASN A 598 -21.69 8.30 16.48
C ASN A 598 -20.22 8.76 16.52
N TRP A 599 -19.93 9.98 16.02
CA TRP A 599 -18.57 10.51 15.92
C TRP A 599 -17.82 10.56 17.27
N VAL A 600 -18.53 10.76 18.38
CA VAL A 600 -17.92 10.76 19.73
C VAL A 600 -17.30 9.40 20.01
N GLU A 601 -18.02 8.32 19.78
CA GLU A 601 -17.56 6.95 19.96
C GLU A 601 -16.35 6.65 19.05
N VAL A 602 -16.44 7.07 17.79
CA VAL A 602 -15.32 6.92 16.81
C VAL A 602 -14.07 7.62 17.30
N ILE A 603 -14.18 8.86 17.76
CA ILE A 603 -13.04 9.66 18.26
C ILE A 603 -12.44 9.02 19.51
N GLU A 604 -13.26 8.63 20.47
CA GLU A 604 -12.80 8.02 21.73
C GLU A 604 -12.11 6.67 21.51
N ARG A 605 -12.58 5.91 20.51
CA ARG A 605 -11.97 4.63 20.16
C ARG A 605 -10.59 4.81 19.53
N VAL A 606 -10.43 5.76 18.60
CA VAL A 606 -9.15 5.99 17.89
C VAL A 606 -8.15 6.72 18.79
N CYS A 607 -8.61 7.67 19.61
CA CYS A 607 -7.78 8.60 20.35
C CYS A 607 -7.53 8.07 21.78
N ARG A 608 -6.42 7.36 22.00
CA ARG A 608 -6.07 6.71 23.28
C ARG A 608 -5.41 7.66 24.26
N THR A 609 -6.16 8.68 24.70
CA THR A 609 -5.70 9.64 25.74
C THR A 609 -5.45 8.96 27.10
N ASP A 610 -6.06 7.81 27.35
CA ASP A 610 -5.85 6.97 28.53
C ASP A 610 -4.40 6.43 28.60
N VAL A 611 -3.89 5.85 27.50
CA VAL A 611 -2.53 5.33 27.38
C VAL A 611 -1.50 6.47 27.43
N PHE A 612 -1.75 7.58 26.71
CA PHE A 612 -0.91 8.77 26.79
C PHE A 612 -0.81 9.31 28.22
N GLY A 613 -1.98 9.46 28.88
CA GLY A 613 -2.03 9.97 30.26
C GLY A 613 -1.31 9.06 31.27
N ALA A 614 -1.35 7.73 31.08
CA ALA A 614 -0.57 6.78 31.88
C ALA A 614 0.93 6.99 31.66
N ALA A 615 1.39 7.05 30.39
CA ALA A 615 2.80 7.30 30.08
C ALA A 615 3.30 8.64 30.63
N ALA A 616 2.50 9.71 30.48
CA ALA A 616 2.84 11.04 30.96
C ALA A 616 2.98 11.08 32.50
N ARG A 617 2.06 10.42 33.23
CA ARG A 617 2.13 10.31 34.70
C ARG A 617 3.39 9.56 35.14
N ASP A 618 3.70 8.43 34.50
CA ASP A 618 4.90 7.65 34.81
C ASP A 618 6.20 8.45 34.61
N LEU A 619 6.19 9.39 33.66
CA LEU A 619 7.30 10.29 33.35
C LEU A 619 7.27 11.59 34.18
N GLY A 620 6.30 11.76 35.09
CA GLY A 620 6.19 12.95 35.91
C GLY A 620 5.72 14.21 35.17
N LEU A 621 5.09 14.08 34.01
CA LEU A 621 4.57 15.20 33.22
C LEU A 621 3.21 15.64 33.79
N LEU A 622 3.11 16.88 34.24
CA LEU A 622 1.91 17.42 34.93
C LEU A 622 0.91 18.05 33.97
N ASP A 623 1.37 18.61 32.86
CA ASP A 623 0.56 19.34 31.86
C ASP A 623 0.45 18.53 30.56
N ILE A 624 -0.56 17.68 30.49
CA ILE A 624 -0.66 16.66 29.45
C ILE A 624 -1.43 17.08 28.18
N GLY A 625 -2.13 18.20 28.17
CA GLY A 625 -2.85 18.71 27.02
C GLY A 625 -4.35 18.91 27.23
N TRP A 626 -5.02 19.50 26.25
CA TRP A 626 -6.46 19.76 26.22
C TRP A 626 -7.00 19.89 24.79
N ASP A 627 -8.32 19.81 24.66
CA ASP A 627 -9.04 19.95 23.39
C ASP A 627 -9.53 21.40 23.24
N ASN A 628 -8.90 22.18 22.35
CA ASN A 628 -9.23 23.58 22.08
C ASN A 628 -9.87 23.74 20.68
N PRO A 629 -10.65 24.81 20.47
CA PRO A 629 -11.06 25.22 19.11
C PRO A 629 -9.85 25.44 18.18
N ILE A 630 -10.02 25.13 16.90
CA ILE A 630 -8.98 25.30 15.88
C ILE A 630 -9.21 26.60 15.11
N HIS A 631 -8.20 27.47 15.07
CA HIS A 631 -8.19 28.70 14.32
C HIS A 631 -7.48 28.50 12.99
N LEU A 632 -8.13 28.84 11.87
CA LEU A 632 -7.60 28.70 10.53
C LEU A 632 -7.27 30.08 9.94
N PHE A 633 -6.37 30.10 8.97
CA PHE A 633 -5.80 31.35 8.41
C PHE A 633 -6.82 32.28 7.75
N ASP A 634 -7.95 31.76 7.31
CA ASP A 634 -9.06 32.51 6.70
C ASP A 634 -10.06 33.07 7.74
N GLY A 635 -9.68 33.05 9.02
CA GLY A 635 -10.50 33.53 10.13
C GLY A 635 -11.60 32.58 10.59
N LYS A 636 -11.75 31.43 9.93
CA LYS A 636 -12.71 30.41 10.41
C LYS A 636 -12.20 29.73 11.66
N VAL A 637 -13.14 29.45 12.57
CA VAL A 637 -12.87 28.72 13.82
C VAL A 637 -13.67 27.41 13.80
N PHE A 638 -12.98 26.31 14.00
CA PHE A 638 -13.63 25.02 14.20
C PHE A 638 -13.91 24.81 15.69
N ASN A 639 -15.21 24.83 16.04
CA ASN A 639 -15.69 24.50 17.37
C ASN A 639 -16.07 23.01 17.43
N PRO A 640 -15.45 22.18 18.30
CA PRO A 640 -15.76 20.76 18.38
C PRO A 640 -17.18 20.45 18.86
N SER A 641 -17.87 21.41 19.49
CA SER A 641 -19.28 21.25 19.93
C SER A 641 -20.28 21.31 18.76
N GLU A 642 -19.89 21.88 17.62
CA GLU A 642 -20.77 22.18 16.48
C GLU A 642 -20.15 21.75 15.13
N PRO A 643 -19.71 20.48 15.00
CA PRO A 643 -18.95 20.05 13.80
C PRO A 643 -19.78 20.09 12.51
N ILE A 644 -21.10 19.89 12.61
CA ILE A 644 -22.01 19.91 11.44
C ILE A 644 -22.25 21.34 11.00
N GLU A 645 -22.37 22.30 11.93
CA GLU A 645 -22.50 23.72 11.60
C GLU A 645 -21.27 24.23 10.86
N TYR A 646 -20.08 23.87 11.37
CA TYR A 646 -18.81 24.13 10.66
C TYR A 646 -18.81 23.56 9.24
N LEU A 647 -19.21 22.28 9.05
CA LEU A 647 -19.30 21.68 7.71
C LEU A 647 -20.25 22.45 6.79
N ASN A 648 -21.40 22.89 7.33
CA ASN A 648 -22.41 23.63 6.55
C ASN A 648 -21.90 25.02 6.15
N SER A 649 -21.08 25.66 6.97
CA SER A 649 -20.48 26.98 6.69
C SER A 649 -19.46 27.00 5.55
N LEU A 650 -18.96 25.83 5.11
CA LEU A 650 -17.98 25.71 4.05
C LEU A 650 -18.68 25.76 2.69
N GLU A 651 -18.24 26.67 1.80
CA GLU A 651 -18.84 26.87 0.47
C GLU A 651 -18.54 25.71 -0.49
N ILE A 652 -17.26 25.38 -0.65
CA ILE A 652 -16.82 24.30 -1.53
C ILE A 652 -16.76 22.98 -0.75
N LYS A 653 -17.70 22.08 -1.03
CA LYS A 653 -17.83 20.77 -0.43
C LYS A 653 -18.61 19.82 -1.33
N ARG A 654 -18.53 18.53 -1.07
CA ARG A 654 -19.41 17.51 -1.66
C ARG A 654 -20.72 17.45 -0.89
N GLN A 655 -21.67 16.68 -1.38
CA GLN A 655 -22.93 16.39 -0.64
C GLN A 655 -22.57 15.68 0.66
N ILE A 656 -22.86 16.31 1.80
CA ILE A 656 -22.60 15.74 3.11
C ILE A 656 -23.65 14.66 3.40
N ARG A 657 -23.19 13.45 3.65
CA ARG A 657 -24.01 12.34 4.17
C ARG A 657 -23.71 12.19 5.65
N ILE A 658 -24.76 12.02 6.46
CA ILE A 658 -24.63 11.81 7.90
C ILE A 658 -25.26 10.46 8.20
N GLU A 659 -24.43 9.50 8.60
CA GLU A 659 -24.82 8.09 8.75
C GLU A 659 -24.27 7.50 10.05
N GLU A 660 -24.92 6.48 10.60
CA GLU A 660 -24.35 5.66 11.66
C GLU A 660 -23.22 4.83 11.07
N VAL A 661 -22.07 4.80 11.73
CA VAL A 661 -20.92 4.03 11.28
C VAL A 661 -20.66 2.88 12.24
N PHE A 662 -20.63 1.67 11.72
CA PHE A 662 -20.27 0.47 12.47
C PHE A 662 -18.76 0.31 12.47
N ILE A 663 -18.14 0.47 13.63
CA ILE A 663 -16.69 0.41 13.84
C ILE A 663 -16.30 -0.76 14.74
#